data_72ddefbeab25b453a421aa76d327fa8e
#
_entry.id   72ddefbeab25b453a421aa76d327fa8e
#
_cell.length_a   1.000
_cell.length_b   1.000
_cell.length_c   1.000
_cell.angle_alpha   90.00
_cell.angle_beta   90.00
_cell.angle_gamma   90.00
#
_symmetry.space_group_name_H-M   'P 1'
#
loop_
_entity.id
_entity.type
_entity.pdbx_description
1 polymer ?
#
loop_
_entity_poly.entity_id
_entity_poly.type
_entity_poly.pdbx_seq_one_letter_code
_entity_poly.pdbx_strand_id
1 'polypeptide(L)'
;RSYRTFWAALSPSLHDSISFKSKFSATVVFFGGPEGFSKFHAVKRCKSDPECCITTTFFPNLCIFPEFRIIFVCFHEYLLIVMIKILRSVILPLVMCMFVHVSVHAQASRPGSETGNMIISAVTDLESGNVEGTKKTLLELLAKDSENDAAWYYLSIVALINNEMDAAEEYLKNAVNLDPDNFWYRYRLAGLYGSTQRQELTIDMYEKLVEDFPKRTELYEEMVSLYAMQGDYEKALETIDEIETVFGVNESLVMYRFNLLRGLGRHEDAFRSLEKFNEEYSSPYVLATLADWQMSMYNDSTALAYYNEALDLAPDYTPALLGKAEAYRMTRKYDEYFKELDAFVASGDIPAPAKSDYLMAVVQRTEPNFIQTFIPKFDAVMDTMARIHPNDSTVLQTAGIYYYSTQRNSEAKEYFSRNAEAWPQSLSAAATYVEFLMYADEWEDLSREGREAFERFPTETSFLEMASMGDYSLERYEDVLDLCETVLEVAPADSSATLRAWSTIGDIYHKLGQPKKSYKAYDKALKINPDYIYVLNNYAYYLSVEGKKLKKAYAMSKKTIEAEPNNSTYLDTFGWILYLQGKPDQAKTYFKQAMLYGAKESPVCLDHYAEVLYALKEYDMAFVYWNLAKQKNNGDIPDLDAKVEARRKAVNR
;
A
#
# COMPACT_ATOMS: atom_id res chain seq x y z
N ARG A 1 -22.67 -18.78 -4.22
CA ARG A 1 -22.56 -17.95 -2.98
C ARG A 1 -22.00 -18.71 -1.80
N SER A 2 -22.25 -20.04 -1.65
CA SER A 2 -21.67 -20.86 -0.57
C SER A 2 -20.15 -21.08 -0.73
N TYR A 3 -19.63 -21.05 -1.95
CA TYR A 3 -18.21 -21.22 -2.26
C TYR A 3 -17.36 -20.00 -1.84
N ARG A 4 -17.88 -18.77 -1.96
CA ARG A 4 -17.15 -17.55 -1.54
C ARG A 4 -16.88 -17.51 -0.04
N THR A 5 -17.75 -18.09 0.77
CA THR A 5 -17.55 -18.21 2.22
C THR A 5 -16.54 -19.29 2.61
N PHE A 6 -16.42 -20.36 1.82
CA PHE A 6 -15.45 -21.42 2.04
C PHE A 6 -14.01 -20.90 1.85
N TRP A 7 -13.77 -20.17 0.76
CA TRP A 7 -12.43 -19.66 0.42
C TRP A 7 -12.10 -18.30 1.05
N ALA A 8 -13.07 -17.48 1.37
CA ALA A 8 -12.83 -16.27 2.15
C ALA A 8 -12.24 -16.54 3.55
N ALA A 9 -12.48 -17.74 4.09
CA ALA A 9 -11.85 -18.20 5.34
C ALA A 9 -10.40 -18.69 5.14
N LEU A 10 -9.99 -19.02 3.89
CA LEU A 10 -8.61 -19.43 3.55
C LEU A 10 -7.74 -18.25 3.08
N SER A 11 -8.35 -17.12 2.75
CA SER A 11 -7.71 -16.01 2.06
C SER A 11 -7.20 -14.80 2.90
N PRO A 12 -7.15 -14.77 4.25
CA PRO A 12 -6.55 -13.62 4.94
C PRO A 12 -5.04 -13.45 4.68
N SER A 13 -4.36 -14.50 4.21
CA SER A 13 -2.91 -14.49 4.00
C SER A 13 -2.48 -14.22 2.54
N LEU A 14 -3.36 -14.41 1.56
CA LEU A 14 -3.07 -14.06 0.17
C LEU A 14 -3.04 -12.55 -0.05
N HIS A 15 -3.89 -11.81 0.68
CA HIS A 15 -3.86 -10.34 0.66
C HIS A 15 -2.59 -9.76 1.28
N ASP A 16 -1.94 -10.47 2.23
CA ASP A 16 -0.71 -10.02 2.87
C ASP A 16 0.57 -10.36 2.07
N SER A 17 0.54 -11.37 1.19
CA SER A 17 1.71 -11.80 0.43
C SER A 17 1.96 -10.99 -0.85
N ILE A 18 0.92 -10.45 -1.46
CA ILE A 18 1.02 -9.63 -2.71
C ILE A 18 1.00 -8.13 -2.39
N SER A 19 0.54 -7.75 -1.20
CA SER A 19 0.61 -6.37 -0.67
C SER A 19 1.98 -6.05 -0.07
N PHE A 20 3.06 -6.33 -0.79
CA PHE A 20 4.34 -5.72 -0.49
C PHE A 20 4.29 -4.29 -1.02
N LYS A 21 3.86 -3.36 -0.18
CA LYS A 21 4.08 -1.90 -0.16
C LYS A 21 2.85 -1.01 0.11
N SER A 22 1.88 -1.44 0.89
CA SER A 22 1.07 -0.42 1.55
C SER A 22 0.62 -0.84 2.95
N LYS A 23 1.45 -0.59 3.94
CA LYS A 23 1.08 -0.63 5.36
C LYS A 23 0.26 0.59 5.76
N PHE A 24 -0.85 0.87 5.07
CA PHE A 24 -1.86 1.81 5.53
C PHE A 24 -3.22 1.45 4.94
N SER A 25 -3.94 0.57 5.62
CA SER A 25 -5.37 0.38 5.40
C SER A 25 -6.12 1.22 6.44
N ALA A 26 -6.73 2.31 6.01
CA ALA A 26 -7.70 3.05 6.81
C ALA A 26 -9.08 2.47 6.54
N THR A 27 -9.59 1.67 7.49
CA THR A 27 -10.97 1.19 7.44
C THR A 27 -11.89 2.30 7.92
N VAL A 28 -12.67 2.89 7.02
CA VAL A 28 -13.76 3.82 7.36
C VAL A 28 -15.01 2.99 7.61
N VAL A 29 -15.45 2.93 8.87
CA VAL A 29 -16.72 2.30 9.25
C VAL A 29 -17.80 3.36 9.26
N PHE A 30 -18.80 3.23 8.38
CA PHE A 30 -20.00 4.07 8.40
C PHE A 30 -21.03 3.50 9.40
N PHE A 31 -21.39 4.29 10.39
CA PHE A 31 -22.60 4.07 11.18
C PHE A 31 -23.68 5.04 10.70
N GLY A 32 -24.69 4.52 10.01
CA GLY A 32 -25.89 5.27 9.67
C GLY A 32 -26.98 5.04 10.71
N GLY A 33 -27.38 6.11 11.39
CA GLY A 33 -28.65 6.21 12.16
C GLY A 33 -29.30 7.55 11.84
N PRO A 34 -30.63 7.63 11.80
CA PRO A 34 -31.32 8.85 11.44
C PRO A 34 -31.34 9.79 12.65
N GLU A 35 -30.64 10.86 12.57
CA GLU A 35 -30.71 12.13 13.30
C GLU A 35 -29.35 12.64 13.78
N GLY A 36 -28.95 13.79 13.23
CA GLY A 36 -28.11 14.76 13.90
C GLY A 36 -26.60 14.59 13.78
N PHE A 37 -26.02 15.46 13.01
CA PHE A 37 -24.59 15.81 12.99
C PHE A 37 -23.98 15.85 14.40
N SER A 38 -22.98 15.00 14.67
CA SER A 38 -21.86 15.39 15.55
C SER A 38 -20.73 14.34 15.57
N LYS A 39 -19.50 14.83 15.34
CA LYS A 39 -18.18 14.32 15.75
C LYS A 39 -17.64 13.06 15.09
N PHE A 40 -16.75 13.27 14.11
CA PHE A 40 -15.82 12.28 13.62
C PHE A 40 -14.72 11.99 14.66
N HIS A 41 -14.55 10.72 15.02
CA HIS A 41 -13.36 10.23 15.71
C HIS A 41 -12.66 9.19 14.80
N ALA A 42 -11.49 9.53 14.33
CA ALA A 42 -10.62 8.58 13.68
C ALA A 42 -9.81 7.83 14.76
N VAL A 43 -10.06 6.54 14.94
CA VAL A 43 -9.29 5.69 15.84
C VAL A 43 -8.23 4.96 15.00
N LYS A 44 -6.97 5.38 15.13
CA LYS A 44 -5.81 4.72 14.55
C LYS A 44 -5.37 3.60 15.50
N ARG A 45 -5.54 2.34 15.09
CA ARG A 45 -4.96 1.20 15.82
C ARG A 45 -3.63 0.81 15.19
N CYS A 46 -2.53 1.22 15.82
CA CYS A 46 -1.23 0.62 15.60
C CYS A 46 -1.11 -0.64 16.45
N LYS A 47 -0.89 -1.80 15.83
CA LYS A 47 -0.39 -3.00 16.52
C LYS A 47 1.14 -2.91 16.53
N SER A 48 1.73 -2.97 17.75
CA SER A 48 3.15 -3.03 18.08
C SER A 48 3.93 -1.70 18.12
N ASP A 49 3.57 -0.78 19.02
CA ASP A 49 4.51 -0.01 19.84
C ASP A 49 3.76 0.98 20.77
N PRO A 50 4.02 1.04 22.09
CA PRO A 50 3.25 1.88 23.00
C PRO A 50 3.60 3.38 22.96
N GLU A 51 4.58 3.82 22.21
CA GLU A 51 5.07 5.20 22.22
C GLU A 51 4.65 6.08 21.02
N CYS A 52 3.80 5.62 20.13
CA CYS A 52 3.37 6.42 19.00
C CYS A 52 1.90 6.88 19.11
N CYS A 53 1.60 7.67 20.17
CA CYS A 53 0.37 8.46 20.26
C CYS A 53 0.70 9.93 20.03
N ILE A 54 0.64 10.39 18.77
CA ILE A 54 0.57 11.82 18.47
C ILE A 54 -0.90 12.20 18.36
N THR A 55 -1.39 12.86 19.39
CA THR A 55 -2.70 13.54 19.40
C THR A 55 -2.59 14.81 18.57
N THR A 56 -3.15 14.80 17.37
CA THR A 56 -3.42 16.05 16.64
C THR A 56 -4.82 16.54 16.96
N THR A 57 -4.94 17.35 18.02
CA THR A 57 -6.00 18.33 18.15
C THR A 57 -5.58 19.55 17.36
N PHE A 58 -6.22 19.83 16.20
CA PHE A 58 -6.32 21.21 15.70
C PHE A 58 -7.38 21.37 14.60
N PHE A 59 -8.24 22.35 14.85
CA PHE A 59 -9.16 23.19 14.09
C PHE A 59 -10.54 22.65 13.70
N PRO A 60 -11.57 23.20 14.33
CA PRO A 60 -12.94 23.05 13.90
C PRO A 60 -13.37 24.25 13.07
N ASN A 61 -13.08 24.41 11.83
CA ASN A 61 -13.75 25.33 10.90
C ASN A 61 -13.06 25.40 9.54
N LEU A 62 -12.92 24.26 8.83
CA LEU A 62 -12.76 24.27 7.38
C LEU A 62 -13.18 22.90 6.82
N CYS A 63 -14.49 22.63 6.90
CA CYS A 63 -15.11 21.56 6.14
C CYS A 63 -15.54 22.10 4.79
N ILE A 64 -14.64 22.13 3.82
CA ILE A 64 -15.01 22.21 2.40
C ILE A 64 -14.00 21.31 1.66
N PHE A 65 -14.51 20.17 1.15
CA PHE A 65 -13.81 19.12 0.40
C PHE A 65 -12.86 18.20 1.18
N PRO A 66 -13.37 17.13 1.83
CA PRO A 66 -12.54 16.10 2.43
C PRO A 66 -11.68 15.31 1.40
N GLU A 67 -12.13 15.23 0.13
CA GLU A 67 -11.52 14.37 -0.88
C GLU A 67 -10.22 14.92 -1.46
N PHE A 68 -10.11 16.21 -1.66
CA PHE A 68 -8.87 16.84 -2.15
C PHE A 68 -7.76 16.92 -1.10
N ARG A 69 -8.11 17.06 0.18
CA ARG A 69 -7.12 17.14 1.26
C ARG A 69 -6.40 15.82 1.53
N ILE A 70 -7.08 14.69 1.37
CA ILE A 70 -6.49 13.37 1.60
C ILE A 70 -5.49 13.01 0.49
N ILE A 71 -5.76 13.39 -0.76
CA ILE A 71 -4.87 13.11 -1.90
C ILE A 71 -3.59 13.92 -1.80
N PHE A 72 -3.67 15.21 -1.49
CA PHE A 72 -2.50 16.08 -1.43
C PHE A 72 -1.64 15.85 -0.19
N VAL A 73 -2.24 15.61 0.97
CA VAL A 73 -1.50 15.32 2.22
C VAL A 73 -0.87 13.93 2.19
N CYS A 74 -1.57 12.90 1.72
CA CYS A 74 -0.98 11.56 1.60
C CYS A 74 0.07 11.48 0.49
N PHE A 75 -0.10 12.19 -0.62
CA PHE A 75 0.89 12.23 -1.70
C PHE A 75 2.11 13.05 -1.29
N HIS A 76 1.92 14.15 -0.57
CA HIS A 76 3.01 14.98 -0.07
C HIS A 76 3.78 14.32 1.08
N GLU A 77 3.11 13.68 2.04
CA GLU A 77 3.78 12.87 3.07
C GLU A 77 4.47 11.64 2.46
N TYR A 78 3.88 11.00 1.47
CA TYR A 78 4.50 9.86 0.78
C TYR A 78 5.68 10.31 -0.10
N LEU A 79 5.54 11.42 -0.85
CA LEU A 79 6.65 12.00 -1.62
C LEU A 79 7.78 12.48 -0.69
N LEU A 80 7.43 13.10 0.42
CA LEU A 80 8.41 13.54 1.43
C LEU A 80 9.14 12.35 2.07
N ILE A 81 8.43 11.28 2.41
CA ILE A 81 9.02 10.05 2.96
C ILE A 81 9.83 9.29 1.89
N VAL A 82 9.38 9.27 0.65
CA VAL A 82 10.10 8.66 -0.47
C VAL A 82 11.30 9.54 -0.86
N MET A 83 11.15 10.86 -0.91
CA MET A 83 12.26 11.77 -1.11
C MET A 83 13.27 11.71 0.03
N ILE A 84 12.85 11.65 1.28
CA ILE A 84 13.75 11.46 2.44
C ILE A 84 14.45 10.09 2.38
N LYS A 85 13.78 9.04 1.91
CA LYS A 85 14.40 7.71 1.71
C LYS A 85 15.35 7.70 0.50
N ILE A 86 14.98 8.36 -0.59
CA ILE A 86 15.84 8.50 -1.79
C ILE A 86 17.00 9.45 -1.47
N LEU A 87 16.77 10.53 -0.76
CA LEU A 87 17.82 11.43 -0.27
C LEU A 87 18.81 10.68 0.64
N ARG A 88 18.29 9.85 1.56
CA ARG A 88 19.14 9.07 2.49
C ARG A 88 19.84 7.86 1.85
N SER A 89 19.24 7.21 0.86
CA SER A 89 19.78 5.95 0.32
C SER A 89 20.50 6.06 -1.02
N VAL A 90 20.22 7.11 -1.81
CA VAL A 90 20.74 7.26 -3.17
C VAL A 90 21.45 8.60 -3.38
N ILE A 91 20.86 9.71 -2.95
CA ILE A 91 21.42 11.04 -3.20
C ILE A 91 22.56 11.35 -2.22
N LEU A 92 22.44 11.00 -0.95
CA LEU A 92 23.55 11.18 0.00
C LEU A 92 24.83 10.44 -0.43
N PRO A 93 24.77 9.15 -0.87
CA PRO A 93 25.95 8.49 -1.42
C PRO A 93 26.40 9.04 -2.77
N LEU A 94 25.48 9.44 -3.67
CA LEU A 94 25.82 10.01 -4.98
C LEU A 94 26.36 11.42 -4.89
N VAL A 95 25.82 12.25 -4.00
CA VAL A 95 26.37 13.57 -3.66
C VAL A 95 27.72 13.41 -2.97
N MET A 96 27.88 12.41 -2.10
CA MET A 96 29.21 12.05 -1.58
C MET A 96 30.20 11.68 -2.71
N CYS A 97 29.80 10.93 -3.73
CA CYS A 97 30.66 10.59 -4.87
C CYS A 97 30.95 11.78 -5.79
N MET A 98 29.98 12.68 -6.06
CA MET A 98 30.21 13.88 -6.89
C MET A 98 31.12 14.90 -6.20
N PHE A 99 31.01 15.08 -4.88
CA PHE A 99 31.86 16.02 -4.14
C PHE A 99 33.32 15.58 -3.99
N VAL A 100 33.63 14.29 -4.15
CA VAL A 100 35.02 13.83 -4.24
C VAL A 100 35.69 14.36 -5.51
N HIS A 101 34.96 14.53 -6.61
CA HIS A 101 35.56 15.03 -7.86
C HIS A 101 35.90 16.53 -7.88
N VAL A 102 35.25 17.34 -7.05
CA VAL A 102 35.47 18.84 -7.03
C VAL A 102 36.57 19.23 -6.03
N SER A 103 36.89 18.35 -5.07
CA SER A 103 37.81 18.69 -3.96
C SER A 103 39.30 18.54 -4.28
N VAL A 104 39.68 18.12 -5.49
CA VAL A 104 41.11 17.96 -5.86
C VAL A 104 41.84 19.32 -6.02
N HIS A 105 41.15 20.46 -5.90
CA HIS A 105 41.75 21.79 -6.04
C HIS A 105 41.86 22.58 -4.73
N ALA A 106 41.52 22.02 -3.58
CA ALA A 106 41.79 22.66 -2.29
C ALA A 106 43.23 22.37 -1.88
N GLN A 107 44.08 23.37 -1.98
CA GLN A 107 45.45 23.50 -1.47
C GLN A 107 46.17 22.17 -1.13
N ALA A 108 46.46 21.38 -2.15
CA ALA A 108 47.44 20.32 -2.04
C ALA A 108 48.76 20.98 -1.59
N SER A 109 49.23 20.61 -0.39
CA SER A 109 50.65 20.76 -0.04
C SER A 109 51.47 20.49 -1.31
N ARG A 110 52.45 21.37 -1.61
CA ARG A 110 53.19 21.43 -2.86
C ARG A 110 53.28 20.11 -3.60
N PRO A 111 52.89 20.04 -4.90
CA PRO A 111 52.98 18.81 -5.67
C PRO A 111 54.38 18.23 -5.57
N GLY A 112 54.53 16.99 -5.04
CA GLY A 112 55.79 16.31 -4.88
C GLY A 112 56.31 16.22 -3.42
N SER A 113 55.57 16.73 -2.40
CA SER A 113 55.90 16.43 -1.01
C SER A 113 55.49 15.01 -0.63
N GLU A 114 56.22 14.32 0.27
CA GLU A 114 55.86 12.99 0.76
C GLU A 114 54.45 12.96 1.33
N THR A 115 54.08 13.96 2.13
CA THR A 115 52.76 14.14 2.72
C THR A 115 51.66 14.36 1.69
N GLY A 116 51.92 15.17 0.63
CA GLY A 116 50.97 15.35 -0.49
C GLY A 116 50.71 14.05 -1.26
N ASN A 117 51.74 13.24 -1.50
CA ASN A 117 51.54 11.94 -2.16
C ASN A 117 50.74 10.96 -1.30
N MET A 118 50.87 11.00 0.02
CA MET A 118 50.08 10.16 0.94
C MET A 118 48.60 10.57 0.92
N ILE A 119 48.29 11.87 0.89
CA ILE A 119 46.89 12.34 0.72
C ILE A 119 46.30 11.85 -0.59
N ILE A 120 47.01 12.01 -1.72
CA ILE A 120 46.56 11.54 -3.03
C ILE A 120 46.30 10.03 -3.02
N SER A 121 47.21 9.26 -2.44
CA SER A 121 47.04 7.80 -2.29
C SER A 121 45.81 7.46 -1.45
N ALA A 122 45.63 8.12 -0.31
CA ALA A 122 44.48 7.89 0.56
C ALA A 122 43.13 8.25 -0.12
N VAL A 123 43.08 9.33 -0.88
CA VAL A 123 41.89 9.73 -1.66
C VAL A 123 41.61 8.71 -2.75
N THR A 124 42.64 8.25 -3.46
CA THR A 124 42.48 7.20 -4.49
C THR A 124 41.98 5.89 -3.91
N ASP A 125 42.47 5.48 -2.73
CA ASP A 125 41.98 4.30 -2.02
C ASP A 125 40.52 4.50 -1.63
N LEU A 126 40.15 5.68 -1.14
CA LEU A 126 38.78 6.01 -0.75
C LEU A 126 37.83 5.90 -1.96
N GLU A 127 38.19 6.48 -3.10
CA GLU A 127 37.43 6.41 -4.34
C GLU A 127 37.28 4.97 -4.86
N SER A 128 38.29 4.13 -4.65
CA SER A 128 38.22 2.72 -5.00
C SER A 128 37.44 1.84 -4.01
N GLY A 129 36.93 2.44 -2.92
CA GLY A 129 36.20 1.73 -1.86
C GLY A 129 37.09 1.06 -0.81
N ASN A 130 38.42 1.27 -0.86
CA ASN A 130 39.36 0.72 0.13
C ASN A 130 39.41 1.60 1.40
N VAL A 131 38.29 1.61 2.16
CA VAL A 131 38.11 2.46 3.35
C VAL A 131 39.19 2.19 4.42
N GLU A 132 39.53 0.92 4.67
CA GLU A 132 40.54 0.54 5.66
C GLU A 132 41.96 0.96 5.22
N GLY A 133 42.29 0.81 3.96
CA GLY A 133 43.55 1.31 3.39
C GLY A 133 43.67 2.82 3.55
N THR A 134 42.62 3.55 3.24
CA THR A 134 42.52 5.01 3.45
C THR A 134 42.78 5.37 4.91
N LYS A 135 42.06 4.74 5.87
CA LYS A 135 42.20 5.00 7.30
C LYS A 135 43.65 4.81 7.77
N LYS A 136 44.28 3.70 7.34
CA LYS A 136 45.65 3.39 7.67
C LYS A 136 46.63 4.46 7.14
N THR A 137 46.54 4.81 5.87
CA THR A 137 47.43 5.80 5.24
C THR A 137 47.30 7.17 5.89
N LEU A 138 46.07 7.61 6.21
CA LEU A 138 45.84 8.89 6.90
C LEU A 138 46.36 8.92 8.33
N LEU A 139 46.21 7.84 9.08
CA LEU A 139 46.79 7.73 10.45
C LEU A 139 48.34 7.70 10.42
N GLU A 140 48.96 7.02 9.44
CA GLU A 140 50.39 7.06 9.23
C GLU A 140 50.88 8.47 8.85
N LEU A 141 50.11 9.21 8.09
CA LEU A 141 50.39 10.61 7.76
C LEU A 141 50.33 11.48 9.00
N LEU A 142 49.28 11.39 9.83
CA LEU A 142 49.12 12.18 11.05
C LEU A 142 50.17 11.83 12.10
N ALA A 143 50.73 10.62 12.10
CA ALA A 143 51.86 10.26 12.92
C ALA A 143 53.18 10.99 12.53
N LYS A 144 53.29 11.42 11.28
CA LYS A 144 54.43 12.20 10.75
C LYS A 144 54.18 13.71 10.83
N ASP A 145 52.94 14.12 10.61
CA ASP A 145 52.48 15.50 10.51
C ASP A 145 51.08 15.63 11.14
N SER A 146 51.04 15.88 12.44
CA SER A 146 49.82 15.98 13.22
C SER A 146 49.00 17.25 12.92
N GLU A 147 49.62 18.22 12.27
CA GLU A 147 48.98 19.48 11.87
C GLU A 147 48.41 19.43 10.44
N ASN A 148 48.33 18.26 9.82
CA ASN A 148 47.76 18.09 8.49
C ASN A 148 46.22 18.13 8.52
N ASP A 149 45.65 19.26 8.25
CA ASP A 149 44.22 19.56 8.21
C ASP A 149 43.45 18.65 7.25
N ALA A 150 43.99 18.41 6.04
CA ALA A 150 43.40 17.55 5.04
C ALA A 150 43.30 16.07 5.54
N ALA A 151 44.30 15.59 6.25
CA ALA A 151 44.28 14.22 6.81
C ALA A 151 43.17 14.05 7.84
N TRP A 152 42.96 15.01 8.72
CA TRP A 152 41.84 15.05 9.65
C TRP A 152 40.48 15.09 8.93
N TYR A 153 40.37 15.92 7.89
CA TYR A 153 39.15 15.99 7.09
C TYR A 153 38.80 14.66 6.42
N TYR A 154 39.75 13.99 5.76
CA TYR A 154 39.48 12.72 5.12
C TYR A 154 39.24 11.58 6.12
N LEU A 155 39.86 11.61 7.30
CA LEU A 155 39.51 10.68 8.41
C LEU A 155 38.06 10.87 8.86
N SER A 156 37.57 12.11 8.87
CA SER A 156 36.16 12.33 9.19
C SER A 156 35.22 11.69 8.15
N ILE A 157 35.58 11.71 6.88
CA ILE A 157 34.81 11.05 5.81
C ILE A 157 34.81 9.52 6.04
N VAL A 158 35.96 8.93 6.36
CA VAL A 158 36.08 7.52 6.70
C VAL A 158 35.19 7.16 7.90
N ALA A 159 35.21 7.99 8.95
CA ALA A 159 34.37 7.80 10.13
C ALA A 159 32.87 7.89 9.80
N LEU A 160 32.46 8.82 8.93
CA LEU A 160 31.08 8.92 8.46
C LEU A 160 30.63 7.70 7.66
N ILE A 161 31.49 7.16 6.79
CA ILE A 161 31.22 5.92 6.05
C ILE A 161 31.00 4.74 7.01
N ASN A 162 31.79 4.67 8.08
CA ASN A 162 31.68 3.65 9.11
C ASN A 162 30.57 3.91 10.12
N ASN A 163 29.82 5.00 10.01
CA ASN A 163 28.78 5.44 10.95
C ASN A 163 29.35 5.76 12.37
N GLU A 164 30.62 6.16 12.45
CA GLU A 164 31.35 6.52 13.68
C GLU A 164 31.17 8.04 13.94
N MET A 165 29.95 8.50 14.32
CA MET A 165 29.57 9.92 14.36
C MET A 165 30.42 10.76 15.31
N ASP A 166 30.74 10.24 16.50
CA ASP A 166 31.57 10.96 17.49
C ASP A 166 33.02 11.16 16.99
N ALA A 167 33.61 10.13 16.37
CA ALA A 167 34.90 10.22 15.75
C ALA A 167 34.93 11.20 14.56
N ALA A 168 33.89 11.17 13.75
CA ALA A 168 33.74 12.12 12.62
C ALA A 168 33.71 13.57 13.11
N GLU A 169 33.01 13.84 14.21
CA GLU A 169 32.95 15.18 14.80
C GLU A 169 34.32 15.62 15.34
N GLU A 170 35.02 14.75 16.07
CA GLU A 170 36.34 15.04 16.57
C GLU A 170 37.31 15.36 15.43
N TYR A 171 37.33 14.54 14.39
CA TYR A 171 38.19 14.76 13.24
C TYR A 171 37.86 16.05 12.48
N LEU A 172 36.56 16.36 12.26
CA LEU A 172 36.16 17.60 11.62
C LEU A 172 36.53 18.82 12.47
N LYS A 173 36.40 18.77 13.81
CA LYS A 173 36.82 19.86 14.67
C LYS A 173 38.35 20.09 14.60
N ASN A 174 39.15 19.02 14.52
CA ASN A 174 40.57 19.14 14.33
C ASN A 174 40.91 19.80 12.98
N ALA A 175 40.24 19.41 11.88
CA ALA A 175 40.42 20.03 10.58
C ALA A 175 40.06 21.52 10.59
N VAL A 176 38.89 21.87 11.18
CA VAL A 176 38.45 23.29 11.32
C VAL A 176 39.38 24.09 12.20
N ASN A 177 39.92 23.52 13.29
CA ASN A 177 40.85 24.24 14.15
C ASN A 177 42.18 24.56 13.45
N LEU A 178 42.62 23.66 12.55
CA LEU A 178 43.88 23.86 11.81
C LEU A 178 43.71 24.82 10.61
N ASP A 179 42.57 24.78 9.96
CA ASP A 179 42.22 25.70 8.86
C ASP A 179 40.79 26.24 9.04
N PRO A 180 40.59 27.26 9.92
CA PRO A 180 39.27 27.79 10.25
C PRO A 180 38.59 28.53 9.08
N ASP A 181 39.35 28.96 8.08
CA ASP A 181 38.80 29.66 6.90
C ASP A 181 38.36 28.69 5.79
N ASN A 182 38.56 27.38 5.98
CA ASN A 182 38.21 26.38 5.00
C ASN A 182 36.71 26.17 4.99
N PHE A 183 36.10 26.56 3.88
CA PHE A 183 34.65 26.40 3.66
C PHE A 183 34.18 24.96 3.86
N TRP A 184 34.88 23.99 3.24
CA TRP A 184 34.42 22.60 3.19
C TRP A 184 34.46 21.89 4.55
N TYR A 185 35.42 22.23 5.41
CA TYR A 185 35.52 21.67 6.74
C TYR A 185 34.36 22.15 7.62
N ARG A 186 34.11 23.46 7.60
CA ARG A 186 32.99 24.06 8.35
C ARG A 186 31.63 23.60 7.82
N TYR A 187 31.44 23.56 6.50
CA TYR A 187 30.21 23.09 5.87
C TYR A 187 29.90 21.63 6.23
N ARG A 188 30.93 20.77 6.19
CA ARG A 188 30.79 19.38 6.59
C ARG A 188 30.44 19.22 8.07
N LEU A 189 31.05 20.03 8.95
CA LEU A 189 30.76 20.03 10.38
C LEU A 189 29.33 20.49 10.67
N ALA A 190 28.85 21.52 9.97
CA ALA A 190 27.46 21.97 10.04
C ALA A 190 26.48 20.86 9.62
N GLY A 191 26.74 20.17 8.51
CA GLY A 191 25.96 19.03 8.05
C GLY A 191 25.93 17.84 9.03
N LEU A 192 27.06 17.58 9.71
CA LEU A 192 27.13 16.58 10.77
C LEU A 192 26.24 16.96 11.98
N TYR A 193 26.24 18.23 12.39
CA TYR A 193 25.34 18.69 13.45
C TYR A 193 23.87 18.54 13.05
N GLY A 194 23.52 18.86 11.80
CA GLY A 194 22.17 18.64 11.26
C GLY A 194 21.74 17.17 11.29
N SER A 195 22.61 16.27 10.83
CA SER A 195 22.32 14.84 10.81
C SER A 195 22.20 14.21 12.22
N THR A 196 22.84 14.82 13.22
CA THR A 196 22.78 14.43 14.64
C THR A 196 21.72 15.22 15.43
N GLN A 197 20.81 15.92 14.75
CA GLN A 197 19.68 16.68 15.32
C GLN A 197 20.08 17.82 16.28
N ARG A 198 21.28 18.35 16.16
CA ARG A 198 21.77 19.50 16.93
C ARG A 198 21.49 20.81 16.20
N GLN A 199 20.20 21.12 16.04
CA GLN A 199 19.69 22.19 15.17
C GLN A 199 20.27 23.57 15.47
N GLU A 200 20.38 23.96 16.76
CA GLU A 200 20.95 25.27 17.14
C GLU A 200 22.40 25.43 16.66
N LEU A 201 23.23 24.39 16.84
CA LEU A 201 24.61 24.42 16.38
C LEU A 201 24.69 24.42 14.84
N THR A 202 23.78 23.76 14.19
CA THR A 202 23.69 23.73 12.73
C THR A 202 23.42 25.13 12.16
N ILE A 203 22.43 25.82 12.71
CA ILE A 203 22.05 27.16 12.27
C ILE A 203 23.20 28.14 12.56
N ASP A 204 23.75 28.18 13.77
CA ASP A 204 24.89 29.05 14.13
C ASP A 204 26.10 28.89 13.16
N MET A 205 26.35 27.64 12.76
CA MET A 205 27.42 27.34 11.81
C MET A 205 27.08 27.82 10.39
N TYR A 206 25.83 27.63 9.90
CA TYR A 206 25.44 28.13 8.58
C TYR A 206 25.34 29.64 8.53
N GLU A 207 24.83 30.33 9.56
CA GLU A 207 24.82 31.77 9.66
C GLU A 207 26.23 32.34 9.52
N LYS A 208 27.23 31.79 10.25
CA LYS A 208 28.63 32.18 10.12
C LYS A 208 29.22 31.85 8.74
N LEU A 209 28.80 30.75 8.13
CA LEU A 209 29.26 30.42 6.78
C LEU A 209 28.69 31.39 5.74
N VAL A 210 27.45 31.86 5.88
CA VAL A 210 26.85 32.90 5.00
C VAL A 210 27.56 34.21 5.15
N GLU A 211 27.89 34.62 6.37
CA GLU A 211 28.66 35.86 6.60
C GLU A 211 30.03 35.83 5.87
N ASP A 212 30.76 34.71 5.95
CA ASP A 212 32.08 34.56 5.36
C ASP A 212 32.05 34.25 3.85
N PHE A 213 31.00 33.57 3.40
CA PHE A 213 30.87 33.10 2.01
C PHE A 213 29.50 33.48 1.36
N PRO A 214 29.14 34.79 1.28
CA PRO A 214 27.79 35.24 0.92
C PRO A 214 27.38 34.94 -0.55
N LYS A 215 28.28 34.41 -1.38
CA LYS A 215 28.00 34.04 -2.79
C LYS A 215 27.77 32.54 -2.98
N ARG A 216 27.49 31.82 -1.91
CA ARG A 216 27.23 30.38 -1.93
C ARG A 216 25.75 30.12 -1.74
N THR A 217 25.01 29.85 -2.84
CA THR A 217 23.56 29.58 -2.83
C THR A 217 23.19 28.38 -1.94
N GLU A 218 24.02 27.35 -1.95
CA GLU A 218 23.81 26.15 -1.18
C GLU A 218 23.63 26.39 0.34
N LEU A 219 24.27 27.44 0.88
CA LEU A 219 24.15 27.80 2.30
C LEU A 219 22.76 28.30 2.65
N TYR A 220 22.23 29.17 1.80
CA TYR A 220 20.91 29.76 2.01
C TYR A 220 19.81 28.73 1.82
N GLU A 221 19.94 27.81 0.84
CA GLU A 221 18.99 26.73 0.62
C GLU A 221 18.90 25.80 1.84
N GLU A 222 20.05 25.47 2.45
CA GLU A 222 20.09 24.69 3.71
C GLU A 222 19.43 25.49 4.85
N MET A 223 19.66 26.79 4.97
CA MET A 223 19.06 27.63 6.01
C MET A 223 17.53 27.71 5.85
N VAL A 224 17.01 27.93 4.64
CA VAL A 224 15.56 27.91 4.36
C VAL A 224 14.96 26.59 4.82
N SER A 225 15.60 25.46 4.48
CA SER A 225 15.14 24.14 4.87
C SER A 225 15.15 23.93 6.39
N LEU A 226 16.20 24.39 7.06
CA LEU A 226 16.35 24.27 8.51
C LEU A 226 15.29 25.09 9.26
N TYR A 227 15.08 26.36 8.89
CA TYR A 227 14.06 27.21 9.48
C TYR A 227 12.66 26.66 9.22
N ALA A 228 12.38 26.16 8.02
CA ALA A 228 11.11 25.53 7.70
C ALA A 228 10.86 24.25 8.54
N MET A 229 11.90 23.44 8.76
CA MET A 229 11.80 22.22 9.61
C MET A 229 11.56 22.57 11.08
N GLN A 230 12.05 23.71 11.56
CA GLN A 230 11.79 24.22 12.90
C GLN A 230 10.40 24.85 13.06
N GLY A 231 9.71 25.11 11.94
CA GLY A 231 8.45 25.84 11.90
C GLY A 231 8.64 27.37 11.98
N ASP A 232 9.90 27.88 11.88
CA ASP A 232 10.20 29.32 11.82
C ASP A 232 10.08 29.79 10.37
N TYR A 233 8.85 29.79 9.87
CA TYR A 233 8.55 30.12 8.48
C TYR A 233 8.84 31.57 8.14
N GLU A 234 8.81 32.50 9.12
CA GLU A 234 9.15 33.90 8.88
C GLU A 234 10.63 34.05 8.58
N LYS A 235 11.53 33.43 9.36
CA LYS A 235 12.96 33.43 9.05
C LYS A 235 13.28 32.74 7.73
N ALA A 236 12.59 31.65 7.42
CA ALA A 236 12.73 31.00 6.10
C ALA A 236 12.35 31.94 4.96
N LEU A 237 11.31 32.78 5.12
CA LEU A 237 10.91 33.79 4.15
C LEU A 237 11.94 34.92 4.06
N GLU A 238 12.47 35.41 5.18
CA GLU A 238 13.56 36.40 5.21
C GLU A 238 14.79 35.89 4.46
N THR A 239 15.18 34.65 4.69
CA THR A 239 16.30 34.02 3.97
C THR A 239 16.03 33.93 2.46
N ILE A 240 14.78 33.64 2.02
CA ILE A 240 14.42 33.67 0.60
C ILE A 240 14.55 35.09 0.03
N ASP A 241 14.17 36.16 0.78
CA ASP A 241 14.37 37.56 0.36
C ASP A 241 15.83 37.85 0.16
N GLU A 242 16.72 37.33 1.02
CA GLU A 242 18.17 37.51 0.86
C GLU A 242 18.69 36.79 -0.39
N ILE A 243 18.24 35.52 -0.64
CA ILE A 243 18.60 34.79 -1.86
C ILE A 243 18.20 35.60 -3.11
N GLU A 244 16.94 36.05 -3.17
CA GLU A 244 16.43 36.81 -4.30
C GLU A 244 17.23 38.09 -4.53
N THR A 245 17.69 38.78 -3.47
CA THR A 245 18.50 39.98 -3.53
C THR A 245 19.90 39.70 -4.09
N VAL A 246 20.52 38.57 -3.71
CA VAL A 246 21.92 38.25 -4.07
C VAL A 246 21.99 37.50 -5.42
N PHE A 247 21.07 36.60 -5.68
CA PHE A 247 21.14 35.67 -6.81
C PHE A 247 20.02 35.85 -7.84
N GLY A 248 19.02 36.69 -7.53
CA GLY A 248 17.83 36.88 -8.37
C GLY A 248 16.72 35.85 -8.07
N VAL A 249 15.58 36.11 -8.69
CA VAL A 249 14.38 35.30 -8.54
C VAL A 249 14.43 34.11 -9.49
N ASN A 250 14.00 32.93 -9.03
CA ASN A 250 13.80 31.73 -9.86
C ASN A 250 12.56 30.95 -9.45
N GLU A 251 12.13 30.02 -10.30
CA GLU A 251 10.92 29.23 -10.10
C GLU A 251 10.93 28.45 -8.77
N SER A 252 12.04 27.81 -8.43
CA SER A 252 12.14 27.03 -7.21
C SER A 252 11.94 27.88 -5.96
N LEU A 253 12.55 29.06 -5.92
CA LEU A 253 12.42 29.99 -4.79
C LEU A 253 11.01 30.51 -4.64
N VAL A 254 10.34 30.90 -5.72
CA VAL A 254 8.96 31.38 -5.63
C VAL A 254 8.00 30.29 -5.20
N MET A 255 8.22 29.04 -5.60
CA MET A 255 7.44 27.90 -5.15
C MET A 255 7.70 27.57 -3.67
N TYR A 256 8.93 27.71 -3.19
CA TYR A 256 9.25 27.61 -1.76
C TYR A 256 8.53 28.70 -0.97
N ARG A 257 8.63 29.96 -1.38
CA ARG A 257 7.89 31.09 -0.80
C ARG A 257 6.40 30.84 -0.74
N PHE A 258 5.83 30.40 -1.84
CA PHE A 258 4.41 30.06 -1.93
C PHE A 258 3.99 28.99 -0.89
N ASN A 259 4.79 27.93 -0.74
CA ASN A 259 4.48 26.88 0.22
C ASN A 259 4.62 27.35 1.67
N LEU A 260 5.64 28.14 2.00
CA LEU A 260 5.81 28.71 3.34
C LEU A 260 4.67 29.65 3.70
N LEU A 261 4.29 30.57 2.79
CA LEU A 261 3.17 31.49 3.01
C LEU A 261 1.84 30.74 3.19
N ARG A 262 1.62 29.66 2.45
CA ARG A 262 0.47 28.77 2.67
C ARG A 262 0.52 28.09 4.04
N GLY A 263 1.68 27.62 4.47
CA GLY A 263 1.87 27.05 5.80
C GLY A 263 1.53 28.02 6.93
N LEU A 264 1.83 29.29 6.74
CA LEU A 264 1.45 30.41 7.65
C LEU A 264 -0.02 30.84 7.54
N GLY A 265 -0.80 30.27 6.59
CA GLY A 265 -2.17 30.71 6.32
C GLY A 265 -2.27 32.06 5.56
N ARG A 266 -1.13 32.60 5.07
CA ARG A 266 -1.04 33.85 4.30
C ARG A 266 -1.34 33.60 2.82
N HIS A 267 -2.55 33.09 2.55
CA HIS A 267 -2.92 32.59 1.23
C HIS A 267 -2.91 33.66 0.13
N GLU A 268 -3.33 34.89 0.43
CA GLU A 268 -3.30 35.99 -0.56
C GLU A 268 -1.87 36.39 -0.92
N ASP A 269 -0.97 36.41 0.05
CA ASP A 269 0.43 36.73 -0.20
C ASP A 269 1.10 35.64 -1.01
N ALA A 270 0.77 34.36 -0.71
CA ALA A 270 1.24 33.22 -1.48
C ALA A 270 0.84 33.33 -2.96
N PHE A 271 -0.43 33.60 -3.22
CA PHE A 271 -0.94 33.77 -4.58
C PHE A 271 -0.27 34.95 -5.30
N ARG A 272 -0.20 36.11 -4.63
CA ARG A 272 0.45 37.32 -5.18
C ARG A 272 1.94 37.10 -5.53
N SER A 273 2.63 36.24 -4.77
CA SER A 273 4.04 35.93 -5.07
C SER A 273 4.19 35.19 -6.40
N LEU A 274 3.24 34.25 -6.68
CA LEU A 274 3.21 33.54 -7.96
C LEU A 274 2.80 34.47 -9.12
N GLU A 275 1.78 35.32 -8.92
CA GLU A 275 1.37 36.28 -9.96
C GLU A 275 2.52 37.18 -10.34
N LYS A 276 3.21 37.76 -9.37
CA LYS A 276 4.37 38.64 -9.60
C LYS A 276 5.47 37.93 -10.38
N PHE A 277 5.76 36.66 -10.05
CA PHE A 277 6.73 35.87 -10.82
C PHE A 277 6.27 35.64 -12.26
N ASN A 278 4.98 35.28 -12.44
CA ASN A 278 4.42 34.99 -13.76
C ASN A 278 4.40 36.23 -14.70
N GLU A 279 4.25 37.45 -14.14
CA GLU A 279 4.33 38.69 -14.92
C GLU A 279 5.69 38.89 -15.62
N GLU A 280 6.77 38.32 -15.04
CA GLU A 280 8.13 38.52 -15.52
C GLU A 280 8.70 37.28 -16.24
N TYR A 281 8.39 36.07 -15.76
CA TYR A 281 9.13 34.85 -16.16
C TYR A 281 8.27 33.74 -16.79
N SER A 282 6.97 33.78 -16.76
CA SER A 282 6.03 32.79 -17.34
C SER A 282 6.50 31.32 -17.26
N SER A 283 5.98 30.56 -16.31
CA SER A 283 6.31 29.13 -16.12
C SER A 283 5.06 28.26 -16.16
N PRO A 284 5.05 27.15 -16.92
CA PRO A 284 3.93 26.21 -16.92
C PRO A 284 3.58 25.68 -15.52
N TYR A 285 4.58 25.46 -14.66
CA TYR A 285 4.39 25.01 -13.30
C TYR A 285 3.68 26.06 -12.44
N VAL A 286 4.16 27.31 -12.50
CA VAL A 286 3.56 28.42 -11.75
C VAL A 286 2.14 28.69 -12.24
N LEU A 287 1.92 28.71 -13.56
CA LEU A 287 0.60 28.89 -14.16
C LEU A 287 -0.39 27.79 -13.76
N ALA A 288 0.02 26.53 -13.78
CA ALA A 288 -0.84 25.43 -13.31
C ALA A 288 -1.14 25.57 -11.81
N THR A 289 -0.18 25.99 -10.99
CA THR A 289 -0.40 26.23 -9.55
C THR A 289 -1.36 27.41 -9.31
N LEU A 290 -1.27 28.47 -10.10
CA LEU A 290 -2.24 29.58 -10.08
C LEU A 290 -3.64 29.11 -10.49
N ALA A 291 -3.73 28.25 -11.50
CA ALA A 291 -4.98 27.68 -11.96
C ALA A 291 -5.62 26.80 -10.87
N ASP A 292 -4.86 25.90 -10.22
CA ASP A 292 -5.31 25.06 -9.12
C ASP A 292 -5.84 25.90 -7.95
N TRP A 293 -5.15 27.00 -7.64
CA TRP A 293 -5.60 27.95 -6.64
C TRP A 293 -6.95 28.57 -7.02
N GLN A 294 -7.10 29.05 -8.27
CA GLN A 294 -8.36 29.62 -8.75
C GLN A 294 -9.50 28.57 -8.74
N MET A 295 -9.21 27.32 -9.07
CA MET A 295 -10.17 26.23 -8.92
C MET A 295 -10.63 26.05 -7.47
N SER A 296 -9.71 26.16 -6.52
CA SER A 296 -10.05 26.06 -5.09
C SER A 296 -10.93 27.22 -4.60
N MET A 297 -10.91 28.34 -5.30
CA MET A 297 -11.74 29.54 -5.05
C MET A 297 -13.01 29.57 -5.91
N TYR A 298 -13.32 28.50 -6.65
CA TYR A 298 -14.44 28.40 -7.61
C TYR A 298 -14.41 29.44 -8.74
N ASN A 299 -13.22 29.92 -9.11
CA ASN A 299 -13.04 30.84 -10.21
C ASN A 299 -12.68 30.10 -11.50
N ASP A 300 -13.58 29.20 -11.96
CA ASP A 300 -13.32 28.25 -13.05
C ASP A 300 -12.84 28.90 -14.34
N SER A 301 -13.38 30.08 -14.71
CA SER A 301 -12.98 30.77 -15.95
C SER A 301 -11.53 31.27 -15.91
N THR A 302 -11.10 31.79 -14.76
CA THR A 302 -9.70 32.25 -14.56
C THR A 302 -8.76 31.06 -14.50
N ALA A 303 -9.16 29.98 -13.82
CA ALA A 303 -8.39 28.75 -13.77
C ALA A 303 -8.15 28.17 -15.17
N LEU A 304 -9.21 28.08 -16.00
CA LEU A 304 -9.10 27.62 -17.38
C LEU A 304 -8.20 28.54 -18.25
N ALA A 305 -8.19 29.84 -17.99
CA ALA A 305 -7.27 30.75 -18.69
C ALA A 305 -5.79 30.43 -18.33
N TYR A 306 -5.47 30.28 -17.05
CA TYR A 306 -4.13 29.89 -16.61
C TYR A 306 -3.69 28.52 -17.12
N TYR A 307 -4.59 27.49 -17.10
CA TYR A 307 -4.25 26.19 -17.69
C TYR A 307 -3.97 26.28 -19.18
N ASN A 308 -4.75 27.08 -19.94
CA ASN A 308 -4.50 27.26 -21.37
C ASN A 308 -3.16 27.97 -21.60
N GLU A 309 -2.83 29.01 -20.83
CA GLU A 309 -1.55 29.71 -20.92
C GLU A 309 -0.38 28.76 -20.59
N ALA A 310 -0.52 27.89 -19.59
CA ALA A 310 0.48 26.87 -19.30
C ALA A 310 0.68 25.90 -20.47
N LEU A 311 -0.43 25.49 -21.13
CA LEU A 311 -0.39 24.59 -22.27
C LEU A 311 0.06 25.26 -23.57
N ASP A 312 -0.08 26.58 -23.71
CA ASP A 312 0.53 27.33 -24.81
C ASP A 312 2.06 27.36 -24.71
N LEU A 313 2.59 27.33 -23.47
CA LEU A 313 4.04 27.24 -23.19
C LEU A 313 4.57 25.80 -23.32
N ALA A 314 3.82 24.85 -22.81
CA ALA A 314 4.17 23.42 -22.79
C ALA A 314 2.91 22.57 -23.07
N PRO A 315 2.65 22.20 -24.33
CA PRO A 315 1.41 21.50 -24.72
C PRO A 315 1.18 20.14 -24.09
N ASP A 316 2.21 19.47 -23.61
CA ASP A 316 2.21 18.17 -22.95
C ASP A 316 2.39 18.26 -21.42
N TYR A 317 2.31 19.47 -20.86
CA TYR A 317 2.45 19.66 -19.42
C TYR A 317 1.29 19.00 -18.66
N THR A 318 1.54 17.79 -18.20
CA THR A 318 0.54 16.89 -17.57
C THR A 318 -0.29 17.56 -16.47
N PRO A 319 0.27 18.33 -15.51
CA PRO A 319 -0.56 18.97 -14.48
C PRO A 319 -1.60 19.93 -15.05
N ALA A 320 -1.26 20.70 -16.08
CA ALA A 320 -2.21 21.62 -16.70
C ALA A 320 -3.27 20.91 -17.54
N LEU A 321 -2.90 19.84 -18.27
CA LEU A 321 -3.86 19.01 -19.01
C LEU A 321 -4.90 18.39 -18.07
N LEU A 322 -4.44 17.77 -16.98
CA LEU A 322 -5.33 17.13 -16.02
C LEU A 322 -6.13 18.14 -15.20
N GLY A 323 -5.51 19.24 -14.78
CA GLY A 323 -6.22 20.33 -14.09
C GLY A 323 -7.34 20.93 -14.94
N LYS A 324 -7.08 21.16 -16.23
CA LYS A 324 -8.08 21.64 -17.20
C LYS A 324 -9.22 20.63 -17.40
N ALA A 325 -8.87 19.35 -17.54
CA ALA A 325 -9.88 18.29 -17.65
C ALA A 325 -10.75 18.24 -16.37
N GLU A 326 -10.14 18.25 -15.18
CA GLU A 326 -10.88 18.27 -13.92
C GLU A 326 -11.77 19.52 -13.76
N ALA A 327 -11.30 20.69 -14.20
CA ALA A 327 -12.10 21.89 -14.21
C ALA A 327 -13.39 21.71 -15.04
N TYR A 328 -13.29 21.10 -16.23
CA TYR A 328 -14.47 20.75 -17.02
C TYR A 328 -15.36 19.71 -16.34
N ARG A 329 -14.79 18.68 -15.72
CA ARG A 329 -15.56 17.67 -14.98
C ARG A 329 -16.34 18.29 -13.82
N MET A 330 -15.71 19.14 -13.01
CA MET A 330 -16.33 19.82 -11.87
C MET A 330 -17.45 20.77 -12.29
N THR A 331 -17.28 21.44 -13.41
CA THR A 331 -18.30 22.34 -13.99
C THR A 331 -19.35 21.61 -14.86
N ARG A 332 -19.31 20.26 -14.86
CA ARG A 332 -20.22 19.37 -15.63
C ARG A 332 -20.19 19.59 -17.13
N LYS A 333 -19.11 20.11 -17.66
CA LYS A 333 -18.84 20.22 -19.10
C LYS A 333 -18.18 18.93 -19.60
N TYR A 334 -18.98 17.85 -19.61
CA TYR A 334 -18.43 16.50 -19.82
C TYR A 334 -17.92 16.25 -21.23
N ASP A 335 -18.43 16.91 -22.25
CA ASP A 335 -17.91 16.78 -23.62
C ASP A 335 -16.50 17.37 -23.73
N GLU A 336 -16.27 18.52 -23.10
CA GLU A 336 -14.97 19.16 -23.00
C GLU A 336 -14.00 18.33 -22.14
N TYR A 337 -14.49 17.77 -21.02
CA TYR A 337 -13.71 16.86 -20.19
C TYR A 337 -13.14 15.69 -20.99
N PHE A 338 -14.00 14.97 -21.71
CA PHE A 338 -13.56 13.82 -22.50
C PHE A 338 -12.67 14.19 -23.68
N LYS A 339 -12.85 15.40 -24.25
CA LYS A 339 -11.97 15.90 -25.30
C LYS A 339 -10.54 16.14 -24.76
N GLU A 340 -10.41 16.75 -23.60
CA GLU A 340 -9.10 16.94 -22.96
C GLU A 340 -8.49 15.61 -22.51
N LEU A 341 -9.30 14.70 -22.01
CA LEU A 341 -8.87 13.36 -21.60
C LEU A 341 -8.38 12.53 -22.80
N ASP A 342 -9.07 12.59 -23.93
CA ASP A 342 -8.63 11.97 -25.18
C ASP A 342 -7.28 12.54 -25.65
N ALA A 343 -7.11 13.87 -25.60
CA ALA A 343 -5.85 14.52 -25.94
C ALA A 343 -4.71 14.05 -25.02
N PHE A 344 -4.98 13.96 -23.71
CA PHE A 344 -4.04 13.46 -22.72
C PHE A 344 -3.56 12.03 -23.00
N VAL A 345 -4.49 11.10 -23.26
CA VAL A 345 -4.11 9.71 -23.52
C VAL A 345 -3.50 9.51 -24.90
N ALA A 346 -3.84 10.37 -25.89
CA ALA A 346 -3.29 10.31 -27.25
C ALA A 346 -1.88 10.87 -27.37
N SER A 347 -1.42 11.71 -26.44
CA SER A 347 -0.06 12.27 -26.48
C SER A 347 1.00 11.17 -26.43
N GLY A 348 1.95 11.17 -27.38
CA GLY A 348 3.10 10.26 -27.36
C GLY A 348 4.16 10.64 -26.32
N ASP A 349 4.16 11.88 -25.88
CA ASP A 349 5.18 12.46 -25.00
C ASP A 349 4.89 12.20 -23.52
N ILE A 350 3.62 11.92 -23.17
CA ILE A 350 3.22 11.56 -21.81
C ILE A 350 3.44 10.08 -21.57
N PRO A 351 4.21 9.68 -20.54
CA PRO A 351 4.49 8.28 -20.22
C PRO A 351 3.22 7.48 -19.89
N ALA A 352 3.20 6.22 -20.32
CA ALA A 352 2.10 5.29 -20.05
C ALA A 352 1.72 5.18 -18.55
N PRO A 353 2.66 5.10 -17.58
CA PRO A 353 2.32 5.09 -16.17
C PRO A 353 1.50 6.29 -15.71
N ALA A 354 1.85 7.51 -16.15
CA ALA A 354 1.12 8.72 -15.76
C ALA A 354 -0.33 8.71 -16.25
N LYS A 355 -0.58 8.20 -17.47
CA LYS A 355 -1.93 8.00 -18.00
C LYS A 355 -2.72 6.96 -17.22
N SER A 356 -2.08 5.83 -16.94
CA SER A 356 -2.65 4.74 -16.18
C SER A 356 -3.01 5.15 -14.75
N ASP A 357 -2.11 5.85 -14.06
CA ASP A 357 -2.33 6.34 -12.68
C ASP A 357 -3.54 7.27 -12.60
N TYR A 358 -3.68 8.19 -13.55
CA TYR A 358 -4.84 9.08 -13.58
C TYR A 358 -6.14 8.30 -13.85
N LEU A 359 -6.17 7.45 -14.88
CA LEU A 359 -7.37 6.68 -15.24
C LEU A 359 -7.75 5.70 -14.13
N MET A 360 -6.79 5.06 -13.49
CA MET A 360 -7.03 4.22 -12.31
C MET A 360 -7.63 5.02 -11.16
N ALA A 361 -7.14 6.23 -10.91
CA ALA A 361 -7.72 7.10 -9.89
C ALA A 361 -9.18 7.47 -10.24
N VAL A 362 -9.48 7.74 -11.51
CA VAL A 362 -10.86 7.98 -11.96
C VAL A 362 -11.74 6.75 -11.77
N VAL A 363 -11.30 5.57 -12.18
CA VAL A 363 -12.07 4.31 -12.06
C VAL A 363 -12.34 3.94 -10.60
N GLN A 364 -11.37 4.15 -9.71
CA GLN A 364 -11.48 3.74 -8.30
C GLN A 364 -12.20 4.77 -7.41
N ARG A 365 -12.12 6.06 -7.74
CA ARG A 365 -12.56 7.14 -6.84
C ARG A 365 -13.81 7.85 -7.32
N THR A 366 -14.14 7.74 -8.61
CA THR A 366 -15.35 8.36 -9.14
C THR A 366 -16.56 7.53 -8.76
N GLU A 367 -17.70 8.20 -8.56
CA GLU A 367 -18.96 7.50 -8.29
C GLU A 367 -19.27 6.49 -9.42
N PRO A 368 -19.64 5.24 -9.09
CA PRO A 368 -19.93 4.21 -10.10
C PRO A 368 -20.94 4.68 -11.17
N ASN A 369 -21.91 5.52 -10.77
CA ASN A 369 -22.91 6.08 -11.68
C ASN A 369 -22.29 6.98 -12.75
N PHE A 370 -21.21 7.71 -12.45
CA PHE A 370 -20.54 8.54 -13.45
C PHE A 370 -19.91 7.67 -14.54
N ILE A 371 -19.15 6.65 -14.15
CA ILE A 371 -18.54 5.71 -15.10
C ILE A 371 -19.63 5.04 -15.95
N GLN A 372 -20.69 4.53 -15.31
CA GLN A 372 -21.81 3.87 -16.01
C GLN A 372 -22.51 4.80 -17.00
N THR A 373 -22.66 6.09 -16.67
CA THR A 373 -23.29 7.08 -17.56
C THR A 373 -22.46 7.34 -18.81
N PHE A 374 -21.12 7.30 -18.70
CA PHE A 374 -20.20 7.68 -19.76
C PHE A 374 -19.36 6.51 -20.29
N ILE A 375 -19.82 5.26 -20.13
CA ILE A 375 -19.12 4.06 -20.66
C ILE A 375 -18.60 4.25 -22.10
N PRO A 376 -19.42 4.69 -23.11
CA PRO A 376 -18.90 4.82 -24.47
C PRO A 376 -17.76 5.84 -24.63
N LYS A 377 -17.73 6.85 -23.76
CA LYS A 377 -16.65 7.86 -23.74
C LYS A 377 -15.38 7.28 -23.11
N PHE A 378 -15.53 6.58 -21.98
CA PHE A 378 -14.39 5.91 -21.34
C PHE A 378 -13.82 4.78 -22.20
N ASP A 379 -14.66 4.04 -22.92
CA ASP A 379 -14.20 3.03 -23.87
C ASP A 379 -13.28 3.66 -24.93
N ALA A 380 -13.68 4.77 -25.54
CA ALA A 380 -12.86 5.47 -26.52
C ALA A 380 -11.51 5.93 -25.95
N VAL A 381 -11.49 6.39 -24.70
CA VAL A 381 -10.27 6.78 -23.99
C VAL A 381 -9.36 5.56 -23.76
N MET A 382 -9.92 4.43 -23.29
CA MET A 382 -9.16 3.19 -23.06
C MET A 382 -8.61 2.62 -24.36
N ASP A 383 -9.41 2.60 -25.42
CA ASP A 383 -9.00 2.14 -26.74
C ASP A 383 -7.87 3.01 -27.32
N THR A 384 -7.98 4.34 -27.15
CA THR A 384 -6.91 5.27 -27.56
C THR A 384 -5.63 4.99 -26.80
N MET A 385 -5.69 4.85 -25.48
CA MET A 385 -4.52 4.56 -24.65
C MET A 385 -3.88 3.22 -25.04
N ALA A 386 -4.68 2.16 -25.20
CA ALA A 386 -4.19 0.83 -25.58
C ALA A 386 -3.61 0.79 -27.01
N ARG A 387 -4.08 1.64 -27.91
CA ARG A 387 -3.53 1.78 -29.27
C ARG A 387 -2.19 2.51 -29.28
N ILE A 388 -1.99 3.51 -28.43
CA ILE A 388 -0.72 4.25 -28.30
C ILE A 388 0.34 3.41 -27.59
N HIS A 389 -0.08 2.61 -26.60
CA HIS A 389 0.82 1.80 -25.76
C HIS A 389 0.39 0.31 -25.76
N PRO A 390 0.44 -0.39 -26.90
CA PRO A 390 -0.24 -1.68 -27.09
C PRO A 390 0.28 -2.83 -26.20
N ASN A 391 1.51 -2.75 -25.75
CA ASN A 391 2.16 -3.80 -24.92
C ASN A 391 2.67 -3.26 -23.58
N ASP A 392 2.24 -2.07 -23.18
CA ASP A 392 2.62 -1.54 -21.87
C ASP A 392 1.80 -2.23 -20.77
N SER A 393 2.49 -2.81 -19.78
CA SER A 393 1.86 -3.60 -18.73
C SER A 393 0.88 -2.77 -17.88
N THR A 394 1.22 -1.50 -17.60
CA THR A 394 0.36 -0.63 -16.78
C THR A 394 -0.93 -0.27 -17.53
N VAL A 395 -0.83 -0.06 -18.83
CA VAL A 395 -1.99 0.22 -19.71
C VAL A 395 -2.90 -1.00 -19.82
N LEU A 396 -2.35 -2.18 -20.10
CA LEU A 396 -3.11 -3.42 -20.21
C LEU A 396 -3.82 -3.75 -18.89
N GLN A 397 -3.13 -3.56 -17.76
CA GLN A 397 -3.72 -3.74 -16.43
C GLN A 397 -4.83 -2.74 -16.16
N THR A 398 -4.63 -1.46 -16.47
CA THR A 398 -5.63 -0.40 -16.29
C THR A 398 -6.89 -0.69 -17.09
N ALA A 399 -6.76 -1.07 -18.38
CA ALA A 399 -7.88 -1.46 -19.21
C ALA A 399 -8.62 -2.69 -18.66
N GLY A 400 -7.88 -3.73 -18.24
CA GLY A 400 -8.47 -4.91 -17.62
C GLY A 400 -9.30 -4.59 -16.38
N ILE A 401 -8.77 -3.75 -15.47
CA ILE A 401 -9.49 -3.31 -14.26
C ILE A 401 -10.71 -2.47 -14.61
N TYR A 402 -10.62 -1.58 -15.58
CA TYR A 402 -11.74 -0.78 -16.05
C TYR A 402 -12.88 -1.67 -16.57
N TYR A 403 -12.58 -2.62 -17.47
CA TYR A 403 -13.59 -3.52 -18.02
C TYR A 403 -14.19 -4.43 -16.92
N TYR A 404 -13.39 -4.92 -16.00
CA TYR A 404 -13.88 -5.70 -14.85
C TYR A 404 -14.81 -4.87 -13.95
N SER A 405 -14.44 -3.63 -13.62
CA SER A 405 -15.26 -2.74 -12.79
C SER A 405 -16.61 -2.38 -13.41
N THR A 406 -16.68 -2.42 -14.73
CA THR A 406 -17.91 -2.20 -15.52
C THR A 406 -18.65 -3.50 -15.87
N GLN A 407 -18.30 -4.64 -15.24
CA GLN A 407 -18.91 -5.96 -15.37
C GLN A 407 -18.81 -6.56 -16.80
N ARG A 408 -17.76 -6.21 -17.51
CA ARG A 408 -17.43 -6.72 -18.84
C ARG A 408 -16.26 -7.70 -18.76
N ASN A 409 -16.55 -8.88 -18.22
CA ASN A 409 -15.53 -9.88 -17.88
C ASN A 409 -14.78 -10.42 -19.12
N SER A 410 -15.43 -10.50 -20.27
CA SER A 410 -14.78 -10.98 -21.50
C SER A 410 -13.66 -10.07 -21.97
N GLU A 411 -13.94 -8.75 -22.00
CA GLU A 411 -12.96 -7.72 -22.38
C GLU A 411 -11.85 -7.62 -21.31
N ALA A 412 -12.21 -7.68 -20.03
CA ALA A 412 -11.24 -7.71 -18.95
C ALA A 412 -10.26 -8.88 -19.08
N LYS A 413 -10.78 -10.08 -19.39
CA LYS A 413 -9.99 -11.29 -19.63
C LYS A 413 -9.00 -11.12 -20.77
N GLU A 414 -9.43 -10.50 -21.88
CA GLU A 414 -8.56 -10.25 -23.02
C GLU A 414 -7.35 -9.37 -22.62
N TYR A 415 -7.60 -8.28 -21.88
CA TYR A 415 -6.52 -7.38 -21.47
C TYR A 415 -5.58 -8.01 -20.45
N PHE A 416 -6.08 -8.76 -19.46
CA PHE A 416 -5.24 -9.43 -18.47
C PHE A 416 -4.43 -10.57 -19.10
N SER A 417 -5.02 -11.37 -19.99
CA SER A 417 -4.31 -12.40 -20.74
C SER A 417 -3.18 -11.81 -21.58
N ARG A 418 -3.49 -10.76 -22.38
CA ARG A 418 -2.45 -10.05 -23.16
C ARG A 418 -1.32 -9.51 -22.29
N ASN A 419 -1.62 -9.03 -21.09
CA ASN A 419 -0.59 -8.55 -20.17
C ASN A 419 0.33 -9.69 -19.71
N ALA A 420 -0.24 -10.83 -19.33
CA ALA A 420 0.52 -12.01 -18.91
C ALA A 420 1.34 -12.61 -20.06
N GLU A 421 0.84 -12.58 -21.29
CA GLU A 421 1.51 -13.05 -22.50
C GLU A 421 2.64 -12.10 -22.94
N ALA A 422 2.40 -10.76 -22.91
CA ALA A 422 3.40 -9.77 -23.29
C ALA A 422 4.56 -9.69 -22.29
N TRP A 423 4.30 -10.02 -21.02
CA TRP A 423 5.25 -9.93 -19.92
C TRP A 423 5.41 -11.26 -19.16
N PRO A 424 5.85 -12.36 -19.83
CA PRO A 424 5.85 -13.70 -19.24
C PRO A 424 6.77 -13.84 -18.02
N GLN A 425 7.72 -12.92 -17.83
CA GLN A 425 8.62 -12.88 -16.67
C GLN A 425 8.09 -11.96 -15.54
N SER A 426 6.92 -11.35 -15.71
CA SER A 426 6.31 -10.51 -14.71
C SER A 426 5.41 -11.31 -13.78
N LEU A 427 5.87 -11.51 -12.54
CA LEU A 427 5.06 -12.13 -11.50
C LEU A 427 3.74 -11.36 -11.28
N SER A 428 3.79 -10.02 -11.31
CA SER A 428 2.61 -9.18 -11.13
C SER A 428 1.58 -9.39 -12.24
N ALA A 429 2.00 -9.48 -13.50
CA ALA A 429 1.08 -9.70 -14.60
C ALA A 429 0.41 -11.08 -14.52
N ALA A 430 1.17 -12.14 -14.21
CA ALA A 430 0.66 -13.48 -14.01
C ALA A 430 -0.32 -13.54 -12.83
N ALA A 431 0.06 -12.96 -11.68
CA ALA A 431 -0.77 -12.94 -10.49
C ALA A 431 -2.10 -12.21 -10.74
N THR A 432 -2.05 -11.02 -11.35
CA THR A 432 -3.27 -10.25 -11.64
C THR A 432 -4.22 -11.01 -12.57
N TYR A 433 -3.70 -11.73 -13.56
CA TYR A 433 -4.53 -12.51 -14.48
C TYR A 433 -5.18 -13.71 -13.74
N VAL A 434 -4.40 -14.47 -12.99
CA VAL A 434 -4.92 -15.63 -12.24
C VAL A 434 -5.93 -15.19 -11.15
N GLU A 435 -5.66 -14.09 -10.45
CA GLU A 435 -6.62 -13.52 -9.50
C GLU A 435 -7.91 -13.06 -10.18
N PHE A 436 -7.82 -12.41 -11.34
CA PHE A 436 -9.00 -12.04 -12.11
C PHE A 436 -9.86 -13.27 -12.45
N LEU A 437 -9.25 -14.35 -12.95
CA LEU A 437 -9.96 -15.58 -13.29
C LEU A 437 -10.71 -16.17 -12.08
N MET A 438 -10.11 -16.09 -10.89
CA MET A 438 -10.75 -16.49 -9.64
C MET A 438 -11.97 -15.63 -9.30
N TYR A 439 -11.87 -14.30 -9.42
CA TYR A 439 -12.97 -13.38 -9.11
C TYR A 439 -14.08 -13.41 -10.18
N ALA A 440 -13.74 -13.78 -11.41
CA ALA A 440 -14.68 -13.91 -12.52
C ALA A 440 -15.39 -15.27 -12.57
N ASP A 441 -15.07 -16.19 -11.63
CA ASP A 441 -15.57 -17.57 -11.58
C ASP A 441 -15.19 -18.39 -12.85
N GLU A 442 -14.07 -18.07 -13.51
CA GLU A 442 -13.54 -18.72 -14.71
C GLU A 442 -12.71 -19.95 -14.35
N TRP A 443 -13.36 -20.98 -13.79
CA TRP A 443 -12.72 -22.09 -13.10
C TRP A 443 -11.79 -22.96 -13.96
N GLU A 444 -12.17 -23.23 -15.23
CA GLU A 444 -11.32 -23.99 -16.16
C GLU A 444 -10.00 -23.28 -16.45
N ASP A 445 -10.09 -21.98 -16.76
CA ASP A 445 -8.91 -21.18 -17.05
C ASP A 445 -8.09 -20.94 -15.79
N LEU A 446 -8.74 -20.75 -14.62
CA LEU A 446 -8.03 -20.61 -13.34
C LEU A 446 -7.19 -21.85 -13.03
N SER A 447 -7.74 -23.04 -13.26
CA SER A 447 -7.02 -24.30 -13.07
C SER A 447 -5.80 -24.41 -14.00
N ARG A 448 -5.96 -24.07 -15.28
CA ARG A 448 -4.91 -24.12 -16.28
C ARG A 448 -3.83 -23.06 -16.04
N GLU A 449 -4.24 -21.80 -16.02
CA GLU A 449 -3.34 -20.65 -15.92
C GLU A 449 -2.57 -20.62 -14.60
N GLY A 450 -3.19 -21.08 -13.50
CA GLY A 450 -2.50 -21.21 -12.22
C GLY A 450 -1.35 -22.22 -12.27
N ARG A 451 -1.52 -23.36 -12.96
CA ARG A 451 -0.42 -24.32 -13.18
C ARG A 451 0.66 -23.74 -14.06
N GLU A 452 0.31 -23.12 -15.17
CA GLU A 452 1.27 -22.48 -16.08
C GLU A 452 2.03 -21.32 -15.41
N ALA A 453 1.36 -20.55 -14.55
CA ALA A 453 2.01 -19.52 -13.76
C ALA A 453 2.99 -20.11 -12.73
N PHE A 454 2.65 -21.23 -12.08
CA PHE A 454 3.59 -21.91 -11.19
C PHE A 454 4.81 -22.48 -11.92
N GLU A 455 4.65 -23.04 -13.13
CA GLU A 455 5.79 -23.48 -13.94
C GLU A 455 6.78 -22.36 -14.23
N ARG A 456 6.26 -21.14 -14.44
CA ARG A 456 7.09 -19.92 -14.65
C ARG A 456 7.68 -19.37 -13.35
N PHE A 457 6.96 -19.51 -12.24
CA PHE A 457 7.33 -18.96 -10.92
C PHE A 457 7.24 -20.03 -9.82
N PRO A 458 8.15 -21.03 -9.81
CA PRO A 458 8.03 -22.21 -8.94
C PRO A 458 8.23 -21.95 -7.45
N THR A 459 8.61 -20.72 -7.06
CA THR A 459 8.65 -20.30 -5.66
C THR A 459 7.29 -19.83 -5.13
N GLU A 460 6.34 -19.54 -6.03
CA GLU A 460 5.04 -18.94 -5.71
C GLU A 460 3.95 -20.02 -5.65
N THR A 461 3.89 -20.74 -4.54
CA THR A 461 2.89 -21.82 -4.33
C THR A 461 1.44 -21.35 -4.33
N SER A 462 1.20 -20.03 -4.19
CA SER A 462 -0.12 -19.42 -4.32
C SER A 462 -0.80 -19.71 -5.65
N PHE A 463 -0.05 -19.87 -6.72
CA PHE A 463 -0.60 -20.26 -8.03
C PHE A 463 -1.19 -21.68 -8.01
N LEU A 464 -0.54 -22.62 -7.33
CA LEU A 464 -1.09 -23.97 -7.15
C LEU A 464 -2.35 -23.96 -6.26
N GLU A 465 -2.39 -23.10 -5.25
CA GLU A 465 -3.56 -22.91 -4.41
C GLU A 465 -4.74 -22.36 -5.23
N MET A 466 -4.50 -21.37 -6.09
CA MET A 466 -5.53 -20.82 -6.98
C MET A 466 -5.97 -21.85 -8.04
N ALA A 467 -5.05 -22.61 -8.63
CA ALA A 467 -5.40 -23.71 -9.51
C ALA A 467 -6.27 -24.77 -8.81
N SER A 468 -5.96 -25.10 -7.55
CA SER A 468 -6.75 -26.05 -6.76
C SER A 468 -8.16 -25.53 -6.45
N MET A 469 -8.37 -24.20 -6.39
CA MET A 469 -9.72 -23.63 -6.28
C MET A 469 -10.52 -23.87 -7.56
N GLY A 470 -9.89 -23.70 -8.72
CA GLY A 470 -10.51 -24.03 -10.01
C GLY A 470 -10.94 -25.48 -10.07
N ASP A 471 -10.02 -26.41 -9.78
CA ASP A 471 -10.32 -27.85 -9.79
C ASP A 471 -11.37 -28.26 -8.75
N TYR A 472 -11.33 -27.65 -7.57
CA TYR A 472 -12.36 -27.88 -6.55
C TYR A 472 -13.75 -27.45 -7.04
N SER A 473 -13.86 -26.31 -7.69
CA SER A 473 -15.13 -25.80 -8.24
C SER A 473 -15.67 -26.66 -9.39
N LEU A 474 -14.76 -27.34 -10.09
CA LEU A 474 -15.06 -28.30 -11.15
C LEU A 474 -15.24 -29.74 -10.63
N GLU A 475 -15.20 -29.93 -9.31
CA GLU A 475 -15.30 -31.25 -8.64
C GLU A 475 -14.19 -32.24 -9.04
N ARG A 476 -13.02 -31.75 -9.50
CA ARG A 476 -11.84 -32.55 -9.85
C ARG A 476 -10.99 -32.81 -8.61
N TYR A 477 -11.53 -33.57 -7.66
CA TYR A 477 -10.95 -33.72 -6.33
C TYR A 477 -9.58 -34.41 -6.30
N GLU A 478 -9.32 -35.31 -7.23
CA GLU A 478 -8.03 -35.96 -7.39
C GLU A 478 -6.96 -34.96 -7.81
N ASP A 479 -7.28 -34.06 -8.76
CA ASP A 479 -6.37 -33.01 -9.21
C ASP A 479 -6.04 -32.01 -8.08
N VAL A 480 -7.02 -31.71 -7.22
CA VAL A 480 -6.77 -30.90 -6.01
C VAL A 480 -5.79 -31.57 -5.06
N LEU A 481 -5.91 -32.90 -4.86
CA LEU A 481 -4.96 -33.64 -4.02
C LEU A 481 -3.54 -33.59 -4.59
N ASP A 482 -3.38 -33.79 -5.90
CA ASP A 482 -2.08 -33.76 -6.56
C ASP A 482 -1.42 -32.38 -6.43
N LEU A 483 -2.19 -31.28 -6.58
CA LEU A 483 -1.69 -29.91 -6.38
C LEU A 483 -1.25 -29.67 -4.92
N CYS A 484 -2.05 -30.11 -3.95
CA CYS A 484 -1.69 -29.99 -2.54
C CYS A 484 -0.44 -30.82 -2.19
N GLU A 485 -0.30 -32.03 -2.75
CA GLU A 485 0.91 -32.85 -2.58
C GLU A 485 2.13 -32.16 -3.18
N THR A 486 1.99 -31.53 -4.36
CA THR A 486 3.06 -30.71 -4.97
C THR A 486 3.48 -29.56 -4.05
N VAL A 487 2.52 -28.81 -3.44
CA VAL A 487 2.84 -27.76 -2.47
C VAL A 487 3.66 -28.30 -1.29
N LEU A 488 3.30 -29.49 -0.77
CA LEU A 488 4.02 -30.13 0.33
C LEU A 488 5.44 -30.56 -0.04
N GLU A 489 5.68 -30.87 -1.31
CA GLU A 489 7.00 -31.27 -1.83
C GLU A 489 7.91 -30.07 -2.08
N VAL A 490 7.38 -29.01 -2.71
CA VAL A 490 8.20 -27.85 -3.15
C VAL A 490 8.44 -26.84 -2.04
N ALA A 491 7.52 -26.72 -1.07
CA ALA A 491 7.60 -25.74 0.00
C ALA A 491 7.44 -26.36 1.40
N PRO A 492 8.19 -27.44 1.77
CA PRO A 492 8.01 -28.12 3.04
C PRO A 492 8.39 -27.27 4.25
N ALA A 493 9.18 -26.21 4.06
CA ALA A 493 9.58 -25.27 5.11
C ALA A 493 8.57 -24.11 5.29
N ASP A 494 7.68 -23.87 4.34
CA ASP A 494 6.61 -22.89 4.46
C ASP A 494 5.47 -23.46 5.31
N SER A 495 5.47 -23.09 6.59
CA SER A 495 4.45 -23.56 7.54
C SER A 495 3.05 -23.08 7.14
N SER A 496 2.91 -21.96 6.45
CA SER A 496 1.61 -21.42 6.03
C SER A 496 1.05 -22.21 4.84
N ALA A 497 1.85 -22.42 3.81
CA ALA A 497 1.47 -23.22 2.64
C ALA A 497 1.18 -24.69 3.03
N THR A 498 2.06 -25.30 3.84
CA THR A 498 1.86 -26.69 4.30
C THR A 498 0.62 -26.84 5.19
N LEU A 499 0.31 -25.85 6.02
CA LEU A 499 -0.92 -25.84 6.84
C LEU A 499 -2.16 -25.81 5.96
N ARG A 500 -2.21 -24.94 4.96
CA ARG A 500 -3.32 -24.85 4.01
C ARG A 500 -3.46 -26.13 3.19
N ALA A 501 -2.35 -26.65 2.66
CA ALA A 501 -2.37 -27.90 1.91
C ALA A 501 -2.94 -29.08 2.72
N TRP A 502 -2.48 -29.29 3.98
CA TRP A 502 -3.04 -30.35 4.83
C TRP A 502 -4.51 -30.11 5.19
N SER A 503 -4.93 -28.86 5.33
CA SER A 503 -6.32 -28.49 5.55
C SER A 503 -7.20 -28.91 4.36
N THR A 504 -6.80 -28.49 3.16
CA THR A 504 -7.48 -28.81 1.90
C THR A 504 -7.54 -30.31 1.64
N ILE A 505 -6.41 -31.04 1.82
CA ILE A 505 -6.38 -32.51 1.74
C ILE A 505 -7.41 -33.13 2.68
N GLY A 506 -7.55 -32.58 3.89
CA GLY A 506 -8.55 -33.04 4.87
C GLY A 506 -9.98 -32.89 4.37
N ASP A 507 -10.29 -31.73 3.80
CA ASP A 507 -11.63 -31.43 3.24
C ASP A 507 -11.93 -32.32 2.03
N ILE A 508 -10.97 -32.49 1.12
CA ILE A 508 -11.14 -33.33 -0.08
C ILE A 508 -11.37 -34.80 0.29
N TYR A 509 -10.54 -35.36 1.18
CA TYR A 509 -10.78 -36.73 1.61
C TYR A 509 -12.13 -36.94 2.32
N HIS A 510 -12.66 -35.90 2.97
CA HIS A 510 -14.02 -35.96 3.51
C HIS A 510 -15.06 -35.99 2.37
N LYS A 511 -14.92 -35.11 1.36
CA LYS A 511 -15.77 -35.10 0.15
C LYS A 511 -15.77 -36.45 -0.57
N LEU A 512 -14.62 -37.09 -0.68
CA LEU A 512 -14.43 -38.39 -1.29
C LEU A 512 -14.92 -39.57 -0.39
N GLY A 513 -15.57 -39.29 0.75
CA GLY A 513 -16.08 -40.35 1.67
C GLY A 513 -14.97 -41.14 2.36
N GLN A 514 -13.77 -40.58 2.53
CA GLN A 514 -12.61 -41.21 3.15
C GLN A 514 -12.25 -40.57 4.51
N PRO A 515 -13.14 -40.61 5.53
CA PRO A 515 -12.98 -39.82 6.77
C PRO A 515 -11.71 -40.16 7.55
N LYS A 516 -11.21 -41.41 7.46
CA LYS A 516 -9.95 -41.78 8.13
C LYS A 516 -8.74 -41.03 7.57
N LYS A 517 -8.71 -40.81 6.27
CA LYS A 517 -7.63 -40.01 5.63
C LYS A 517 -7.81 -38.54 5.93
N SER A 518 -9.05 -38.02 5.87
CA SER A 518 -9.41 -36.67 6.24
C SER A 518 -8.88 -36.32 7.64
N TYR A 519 -9.20 -37.14 8.64
CA TYR A 519 -8.77 -36.88 10.03
C TYR A 519 -7.25 -36.96 10.21
N LYS A 520 -6.55 -37.80 9.45
CA LYS A 520 -5.08 -37.83 9.47
C LYS A 520 -4.48 -36.52 8.89
N ALA A 521 -5.09 -35.97 7.84
CA ALA A 521 -4.65 -34.72 7.25
C ALA A 521 -4.89 -33.53 8.22
N TYR A 522 -6.07 -33.49 8.84
CA TYR A 522 -6.35 -32.48 9.87
C TYR A 522 -5.43 -32.58 11.10
N ASP A 523 -5.12 -33.82 11.55
CA ASP A 523 -4.15 -33.99 12.62
C ASP A 523 -2.76 -33.50 12.25
N LYS A 524 -2.35 -33.56 10.95
CA LYS A 524 -1.10 -32.94 10.45
C LYS A 524 -1.17 -31.42 10.42
N ALA A 525 -2.30 -30.85 9.95
CA ALA A 525 -2.53 -29.41 9.98
C ALA A 525 -2.47 -28.86 11.41
N LEU A 526 -3.14 -29.52 12.36
CA LEU A 526 -3.14 -29.11 13.77
C LEU A 526 -1.84 -29.38 14.52
N LYS A 527 -0.89 -30.13 13.95
CA LYS A 527 0.49 -30.19 14.47
C LYS A 527 1.27 -28.93 14.13
N ILE A 528 0.99 -28.32 12.96
CA ILE A 528 1.62 -27.07 12.53
C ILE A 528 1.03 -25.90 13.32
N ASN A 529 -0.30 -25.81 13.35
CA ASN A 529 -1.02 -24.80 14.12
C ASN A 529 -2.15 -25.44 14.93
N PRO A 530 -1.98 -25.69 16.25
CA PRO A 530 -2.99 -26.32 17.11
C PRO A 530 -4.27 -25.48 17.30
N ASP A 531 -4.22 -24.20 16.98
CA ASP A 531 -5.34 -23.26 17.12
C ASP A 531 -5.89 -22.78 15.77
N TYR A 532 -5.61 -23.53 14.69
CA TYR A 532 -6.15 -23.19 13.37
C TYR A 532 -7.66 -23.46 13.32
N ILE A 533 -8.42 -22.40 13.57
CA ILE A 533 -9.87 -22.43 13.85
C ILE A 533 -10.68 -23.06 12.72
N TYR A 534 -10.27 -22.86 11.45
CA TYR A 534 -10.93 -23.46 10.29
C TYR A 534 -10.92 -25.00 10.38
N VAL A 535 -9.75 -25.60 10.57
CA VAL A 535 -9.62 -27.06 10.72
C VAL A 535 -10.30 -27.56 12.00
N LEU A 536 -10.19 -26.81 13.11
CA LEU A 536 -10.87 -27.16 14.35
C LEU A 536 -12.39 -27.26 14.17
N ASN A 537 -12.98 -26.29 13.42
CA ASN A 537 -14.43 -26.33 13.13
C ASN A 537 -14.81 -27.50 12.25
N ASN A 538 -14.16 -27.69 11.09
CA ASN A 538 -14.51 -28.72 10.13
C ASN A 538 -14.32 -30.11 10.72
N TYR A 539 -13.24 -30.35 11.43
CA TYR A 539 -12.98 -31.59 12.11
C TYR A 539 -14.05 -31.88 13.20
N ALA A 540 -14.39 -30.85 14.00
CA ALA A 540 -15.43 -31.00 15.03
C ALA A 540 -16.78 -31.29 14.40
N TYR A 541 -17.15 -30.61 13.33
CA TYR A 541 -18.39 -30.81 12.60
C TYR A 541 -18.48 -32.24 12.06
N TYR A 542 -17.48 -32.74 11.34
CA TYR A 542 -17.50 -34.07 10.76
C TYR A 542 -17.52 -35.17 11.82
N LEU A 543 -16.79 -35.05 12.92
CA LEU A 543 -16.88 -35.94 14.04
C LEU A 543 -18.30 -35.96 14.64
N SER A 544 -18.97 -34.83 14.69
CA SER A 544 -20.33 -34.71 15.23
C SER A 544 -21.36 -35.39 14.34
N VAL A 545 -21.28 -35.17 13.01
CA VAL A 545 -22.17 -35.83 12.03
C VAL A 545 -22.03 -37.33 12.07
N GLU A 546 -20.82 -37.86 12.25
CA GLU A 546 -20.62 -39.31 12.45
C GLU A 546 -21.06 -39.82 13.82
N GLY A 547 -21.45 -38.94 14.74
CA GLY A 547 -21.79 -39.32 16.12
C GLY A 547 -20.60 -39.86 16.93
N LYS A 548 -19.37 -39.60 16.50
CA LYS A 548 -18.14 -40.15 17.09
C LYS A 548 -17.36 -39.08 17.84
N LYS A 549 -16.70 -39.48 18.94
CA LYS A 549 -15.78 -38.62 19.70
C LYS A 549 -16.35 -37.24 20.05
N LEU A 550 -17.65 -37.16 20.38
CA LEU A 550 -18.34 -35.89 20.69
C LEU A 550 -17.64 -35.03 21.76
N LYS A 551 -16.87 -35.66 22.69
CA LYS A 551 -16.05 -34.88 23.65
C LYS A 551 -14.89 -34.15 22.97
N LYS A 552 -14.21 -34.80 21.97
CA LYS A 552 -13.15 -34.16 21.17
C LYS A 552 -13.75 -33.05 20.31
N ALA A 553 -14.86 -33.34 19.63
CA ALA A 553 -15.58 -32.34 18.81
C ALA A 553 -15.98 -31.09 19.63
N TYR A 554 -16.53 -31.31 20.84
CA TYR A 554 -16.87 -30.21 21.74
C TYR A 554 -15.67 -29.33 22.13
N ALA A 555 -14.53 -29.96 22.50
CA ALA A 555 -13.34 -29.23 22.88
C ALA A 555 -12.75 -28.39 21.73
N MET A 556 -12.82 -28.92 20.51
CA MET A 556 -12.35 -28.23 19.30
C MET A 556 -13.29 -27.06 18.94
N SER A 557 -14.59 -27.31 18.86
CA SER A 557 -15.57 -26.28 18.50
C SER A 557 -15.73 -25.22 19.59
N LYS A 558 -15.41 -25.52 20.86
CA LYS A 558 -15.35 -24.53 21.91
C LYS A 558 -14.27 -23.48 21.64
N LYS A 559 -13.08 -23.90 21.17
CA LYS A 559 -12.01 -22.97 20.79
C LYS A 559 -12.44 -22.05 19.64
N THR A 560 -13.24 -22.56 18.69
CA THR A 560 -13.67 -21.73 17.53
C THR A 560 -14.62 -20.61 17.95
N ILE A 561 -15.58 -20.88 18.84
CA ILE A 561 -16.50 -19.85 19.36
C ILE A 561 -15.83 -18.88 20.35
N GLU A 562 -14.75 -19.32 21.03
CA GLU A 562 -13.95 -18.44 21.89
C GLU A 562 -13.10 -17.47 21.05
N ALA A 563 -12.60 -17.92 19.89
CA ALA A 563 -11.83 -17.09 18.97
C ALA A 563 -12.71 -16.14 18.16
N GLU A 564 -13.85 -16.64 17.65
CA GLU A 564 -14.79 -15.87 16.82
C GLU A 564 -16.23 -16.04 17.33
N PRO A 565 -16.61 -15.35 18.41
CA PRO A 565 -17.90 -15.56 19.07
C PRO A 565 -19.13 -15.15 18.25
N ASN A 566 -18.93 -14.41 17.17
CA ASN A 566 -20.00 -13.93 16.29
C ASN A 566 -20.04 -14.64 14.93
N ASN A 567 -19.21 -15.65 14.73
CA ASN A 567 -19.20 -16.45 13.50
C ASN A 567 -20.36 -17.44 13.50
N SER A 568 -21.33 -17.24 12.62
CA SER A 568 -22.55 -18.04 12.55
C SER A 568 -22.30 -19.53 12.28
N THR A 569 -21.29 -19.88 11.49
CA THR A 569 -20.91 -21.26 11.18
C THR A 569 -20.33 -21.97 12.40
N TYR A 570 -19.52 -21.28 13.19
CA TYR A 570 -18.94 -21.86 14.40
C TYR A 570 -19.98 -22.00 15.51
N LEU A 571 -20.90 -21.06 15.60
CA LEU A 571 -22.05 -21.15 16.52
C LEU A 571 -22.99 -22.30 16.16
N ASP A 572 -23.24 -22.54 14.86
CA ASP A 572 -24.01 -23.70 14.37
C ASP A 572 -23.32 -25.00 14.77
N THR A 573 -22.05 -25.18 14.43
CA THR A 573 -21.28 -26.39 14.77
C THR A 573 -21.30 -26.67 16.28
N PHE A 574 -21.08 -25.65 17.11
CA PHE A 574 -21.08 -25.81 18.55
C PHE A 574 -22.46 -26.12 19.10
N GLY A 575 -23.48 -25.44 18.62
CA GLY A 575 -24.88 -25.71 18.95
C GLY A 575 -25.29 -27.14 18.58
N TRP A 576 -24.93 -27.59 17.38
CA TRP A 576 -25.19 -28.94 16.91
C TRP A 576 -24.53 -30.01 17.79
N ILE A 577 -23.26 -29.82 18.15
CA ILE A 577 -22.55 -30.71 19.07
C ILE A 577 -23.23 -30.78 20.45
N LEU A 578 -23.69 -29.65 21.00
CA LEU A 578 -24.44 -29.62 22.25
C LEU A 578 -25.76 -30.41 22.16
N TYR A 579 -26.47 -30.24 21.03
CA TYR A 579 -27.69 -31.02 20.77
C TYR A 579 -27.42 -32.52 20.77
N LEU A 580 -26.41 -32.97 20.04
CA LEU A 580 -25.99 -34.35 19.98
C LEU A 580 -25.50 -34.92 21.34
N GLN A 581 -25.02 -34.04 22.22
CA GLN A 581 -24.71 -34.41 23.63
C GLN A 581 -25.94 -34.46 24.54
N GLY A 582 -27.16 -34.28 24.02
CA GLY A 582 -28.40 -34.29 24.80
C GLY A 582 -28.63 -32.98 25.60
N LYS A 583 -28.11 -31.86 25.14
CA LYS A 583 -28.24 -30.51 25.77
C LYS A 583 -28.98 -29.53 24.88
N PRO A 584 -30.23 -29.81 24.46
CA PRO A 584 -30.93 -28.98 23.47
C PRO A 584 -31.23 -27.58 24.00
N ASP A 585 -31.43 -27.36 25.30
CA ASP A 585 -31.64 -26.04 25.88
C ASP A 585 -30.40 -25.10 25.70
N GLN A 586 -29.22 -25.69 25.92
CA GLN A 586 -27.96 -24.93 25.68
C GLN A 586 -27.76 -24.71 24.19
N ALA A 587 -27.99 -25.69 23.35
CA ALA A 587 -27.88 -25.58 21.90
C ALA A 587 -28.75 -24.46 21.36
N LYS A 588 -29.99 -24.32 21.81
CA LYS A 588 -30.92 -23.26 21.41
C LYS A 588 -30.36 -21.86 21.60
N THR A 589 -29.57 -21.62 22.64
CA THR A 589 -28.94 -20.33 22.90
C THR A 589 -27.97 -19.97 21.78
N TYR A 590 -27.11 -20.91 21.37
CA TYR A 590 -26.12 -20.69 20.30
C TYR A 590 -26.79 -20.57 18.94
N PHE A 591 -27.82 -21.32 18.62
CA PHE A 591 -28.60 -21.15 17.40
C PHE A 591 -29.30 -19.81 17.33
N LYS A 592 -29.82 -19.28 18.42
CA LYS A 592 -30.37 -17.91 18.47
C LYS A 592 -29.32 -16.88 18.14
N GLN A 593 -28.09 -17.04 18.65
CA GLN A 593 -26.98 -16.15 18.32
C GLN A 593 -26.59 -16.32 16.83
N ALA A 594 -26.47 -17.53 16.33
CA ALA A 594 -26.18 -17.78 14.92
C ALA A 594 -27.18 -17.07 14.01
N MET A 595 -28.48 -17.10 14.33
CA MET A 595 -29.52 -16.40 13.57
C MET A 595 -29.34 -14.89 13.54
N LEU A 596 -28.74 -14.28 14.57
CA LEU A 596 -28.41 -12.85 14.58
C LEU A 596 -27.24 -12.51 13.64
N TYR A 597 -26.31 -13.45 13.47
CA TYR A 597 -25.07 -13.25 12.71
C TYR A 597 -25.09 -13.84 11.30
N GLY A 598 -26.26 -14.03 10.69
CA GLY A 598 -26.40 -14.38 9.28
C GLY A 598 -26.70 -15.86 8.99
N ALA A 599 -26.81 -16.74 10.00
CA ALA A 599 -27.15 -18.16 9.79
C ALA A 599 -28.53 -18.39 9.13
N LYS A 600 -29.37 -17.37 9.04
CA LYS A 600 -30.67 -17.43 8.33
C LYS A 600 -30.53 -17.72 6.84
N GLU A 601 -29.35 -17.50 6.28
CA GLU A 601 -29.07 -17.79 4.86
C GLU A 601 -28.60 -19.23 4.63
N SER A 602 -28.25 -19.97 5.69
CA SER A 602 -27.79 -21.36 5.62
C SER A 602 -28.95 -22.34 5.83
N PRO A 603 -29.35 -23.14 4.83
CA PRO A 603 -30.38 -24.18 5.00
C PRO A 603 -29.98 -25.20 6.05
N VAL A 604 -28.71 -25.58 6.15
CA VAL A 604 -28.18 -26.54 7.12
C VAL A 604 -28.34 -26.01 8.55
N CYS A 605 -28.01 -24.75 8.82
CA CYS A 605 -28.15 -24.15 10.15
C CYS A 605 -29.62 -24.00 10.53
N LEU A 606 -30.50 -23.65 9.58
CA LEU A 606 -31.96 -23.63 9.80
C LEU A 606 -32.52 -25.02 10.15
N ASP A 607 -32.04 -26.04 9.47
CA ASP A 607 -32.41 -27.43 9.74
C ASP A 607 -31.95 -27.91 11.14
N HIS A 608 -30.69 -27.63 11.48
CA HIS A 608 -30.14 -27.95 12.80
C HIS A 608 -30.94 -27.25 13.91
N TYR A 609 -31.25 -25.96 13.72
CA TYR A 609 -32.04 -25.22 14.71
C TYR A 609 -33.46 -25.79 14.85
N ALA A 610 -34.09 -26.15 13.74
CA ALA A 610 -35.42 -26.80 13.76
C ALA A 610 -35.40 -28.13 14.50
N GLU A 611 -34.36 -28.97 14.34
CA GLU A 611 -34.18 -30.20 15.10
C GLU A 611 -34.09 -29.94 16.62
N VAL A 612 -33.35 -28.92 17.02
CA VAL A 612 -33.22 -28.51 18.43
C VAL A 612 -34.56 -28.06 18.99
N LEU A 613 -35.31 -27.24 18.27
CA LEU A 613 -36.65 -26.78 18.67
C LEU A 613 -37.64 -27.93 18.76
N TYR A 614 -37.58 -28.88 17.80
CA TYR A 614 -38.40 -30.06 17.81
C TYR A 614 -38.11 -30.93 19.05
N ALA A 615 -36.86 -31.14 19.41
CA ALA A 615 -36.47 -31.86 20.61
C ALA A 615 -36.95 -31.22 21.91
N LEU A 616 -37.06 -29.90 21.90
CA LEU A 616 -37.63 -29.09 23.01
C LEU A 616 -39.17 -29.03 23.01
N LYS A 617 -39.81 -29.73 22.06
CA LYS A 617 -41.27 -29.74 21.84
C LYS A 617 -41.86 -28.39 21.39
N GLU A 618 -41.01 -27.49 20.86
CA GLU A 618 -41.42 -26.22 20.27
C GLU A 618 -41.79 -26.43 18.80
N TYR A 619 -42.77 -27.25 18.55
CA TYR A 619 -43.10 -27.80 17.23
C TYR A 619 -43.43 -26.73 16.19
N ASP A 620 -44.24 -25.74 16.57
CA ASP A 620 -44.63 -24.65 15.64
C ASP A 620 -43.42 -23.93 15.10
N MET A 621 -42.50 -23.56 15.99
CA MET A 621 -41.28 -22.87 15.60
C MET A 621 -40.35 -23.80 14.81
N ALA A 622 -40.23 -25.07 15.16
CA ALA A 622 -39.45 -26.03 14.40
C ALA A 622 -39.93 -26.10 12.94
N PHE A 623 -41.21 -26.17 12.70
CA PHE A 623 -41.78 -26.21 11.35
C PHE A 623 -41.59 -24.87 10.59
N VAL A 624 -41.60 -23.75 11.28
CA VAL A 624 -41.24 -22.45 10.67
C VAL A 624 -39.80 -22.49 10.13
N TYR A 625 -38.83 -22.93 10.94
CA TYR A 625 -37.44 -22.98 10.52
C TYR A 625 -37.19 -24.02 9.45
N TRP A 626 -37.85 -25.21 9.50
CA TRP A 626 -37.79 -26.16 8.40
C TRP A 626 -38.38 -25.63 7.09
N ASN A 627 -39.47 -24.87 7.14
CA ASN A 627 -40.01 -24.22 5.94
C ASN A 627 -39.02 -23.19 5.34
N LEU A 628 -38.34 -22.42 6.19
CA LEU A 628 -37.27 -21.53 5.75
C LEU A 628 -36.10 -22.30 5.14
N ALA A 629 -35.68 -23.42 5.79
CA ALA A 629 -34.63 -24.28 5.24
C ALA A 629 -35.03 -24.81 3.86
N LYS A 630 -36.24 -25.27 3.66
CA LYS A 630 -36.75 -25.75 2.36
C LYS A 630 -36.68 -24.68 1.28
N GLN A 631 -37.05 -23.41 1.59
CA GLN A 631 -37.00 -22.30 0.64
C GLN A 631 -35.59 -21.99 0.16
N LYS A 632 -34.59 -22.29 0.98
CA LYS A 632 -33.17 -21.98 0.72
C LYS A 632 -32.34 -23.20 0.32
N ASN A 633 -32.93 -24.41 0.41
CA ASN A 633 -32.21 -25.65 0.09
C ASN A 633 -32.04 -25.82 -1.42
N ASN A 634 -30.83 -25.65 -1.88
CA ASN A 634 -30.41 -25.86 -3.29
C ASN A 634 -29.74 -27.23 -3.47
N GLY A 635 -30.14 -28.23 -2.68
CA GLY A 635 -29.55 -29.56 -2.69
C GLY A 635 -28.59 -29.85 -1.52
N ASP A 636 -28.32 -28.85 -0.67
CA ASP A 636 -27.42 -29.00 0.48
C ASP A 636 -27.88 -30.05 1.50
N ILE A 637 -29.20 -30.23 1.62
CA ILE A 637 -29.79 -31.21 2.52
C ILE A 637 -30.64 -32.18 1.68
N PRO A 638 -30.13 -33.39 1.40
CA PRO A 638 -30.91 -34.43 0.75
C PRO A 638 -32.14 -34.83 1.61
N ASP A 639 -33.24 -35.14 0.96
CA ASP A 639 -34.46 -35.67 1.61
C ASP A 639 -35.09 -34.78 2.71
N LEU A 640 -34.79 -33.47 2.73
CA LEU A 640 -35.30 -32.53 3.74
C LEU A 640 -36.85 -32.59 3.80
N ASP A 641 -37.52 -32.65 2.66
CA ASP A 641 -38.98 -32.72 2.60
C ASP A 641 -39.54 -33.97 3.25
N ALA A 642 -38.96 -35.15 2.95
CA ALA A 642 -39.35 -36.39 3.55
C ALA A 642 -39.12 -36.43 5.08
N LYS A 643 -38.00 -35.85 5.52
CA LYS A 643 -37.66 -35.69 6.95
C LYS A 643 -38.70 -34.83 7.67
N VAL A 644 -39.02 -33.69 7.15
CA VAL A 644 -39.98 -32.73 7.77
C VAL A 644 -41.37 -33.34 7.81
N GLU A 645 -41.80 -34.04 6.77
CA GLU A 645 -43.10 -34.71 6.73
C GLU A 645 -43.18 -35.83 7.73
N ALA A 646 -42.12 -36.63 7.93
CA ALA A 646 -42.03 -37.65 8.96
C ALA A 646 -42.15 -37.04 10.36
N ARG A 647 -41.49 -35.94 10.64
CA ARG A 647 -41.58 -35.20 11.91
C ARG A 647 -43.01 -34.68 12.17
N ARG A 648 -43.69 -34.16 11.12
CA ARG A 648 -45.07 -33.67 11.22
C ARG A 648 -46.05 -34.81 11.58
N LYS A 649 -45.92 -35.95 10.92
CA LYS A 649 -46.72 -37.13 11.24
C LYS A 649 -46.52 -37.65 12.66
N ALA A 650 -45.31 -37.53 13.20
CA ALA A 650 -44.98 -37.94 14.56
C ALA A 650 -45.60 -37.04 15.65
N VAL A 651 -45.79 -35.74 15.38
CA VAL A 651 -46.45 -34.80 16.31
C VAL A 651 -47.97 -34.95 16.33
N ASN A 652 -48.57 -35.34 15.19
CA ASN A 652 -50.01 -35.48 15.03
C ASN A 652 -50.53 -36.88 15.50
N ARG A 653 -49.65 -37.74 15.96
CA ARG A 653 -49.98 -39.01 16.61
C ARG A 653 -49.94 -38.88 18.11
#